data_d69e1da973635a6d3696361438c29c9a
#
_entry.id   d69e1da973635a6d3696361438c29c9a
#
_cell.length_a   1.000
_cell.length_b   1.000
_cell.length_c   1.000
_cell.angle_alpha   90.00
_cell.angle_beta   90.00
_cell.angle_gamma   90.00
#
_symmetry.space_group_name_H-M   'P 1'
#
loop_
_entity.id
_entity.type
_entity.pdbx_description
1 polymer ?
#
loop_
_entity_poly.entity_id
_entity_poly.type
_entity_poly.pdbx_seq_one_letter_code
_entity_poly.pdbx_strand_id
1 'polypeptide(L)'
;MSAGLSELQRSVLRILCDTFVPSIKVSDDPTGFWARAASELGVDEVLGKDLIERVPPPLRDGFLALLDNLAAQGFIEASQDRRERILKDISSSSPEAAGGMLFYEKQTLLLTYGLPMQPEPNPTVVTYGAPKGQNPNWEVLGYPGPISIPEAKPKQIKTITPEGDNMTLDADVCIVGSGAGGGVIAAKLAMQGHRVVVLEMGNQYNSSDFHQLEIWSYQNLWYRGGATLTANGTVNLLSGSTLGGGTEINWMNCIRTPDLIRADWVKRFGLEGVDSPQYDRYMDTVEERLSVGSETAYFNAHNLRMREGCQRLSYQTSQTRINWDPNRFNPLMAGYTGLGDQSGAKQTVRRTFLLDAYRHGAKIMVHCRADRILVEQGCAAGVEAAYSDPQGRTAKVTIRAPQVVVACGSLESPALLLRTGIGGPAVGKYLRVQPGGAVYGVYEEKQRGWWGSPMTANCTEFVDTGDGYGFYMEIPAFAPGFYASVIPWSSGKVHKEIMTKVPYIATFIWFLRDKGHGEVTIDKSGNAVHTYQLSDETDQKNFRHATATAMRIHEAAGAREILFAMSNRLISWKRNQSESLEAFIERISKEPLLDGAQPIISAHQLCTCRMGNDPQTSVADTTGELRDVKGVWIGDASACPTSLGANPMITIMALASRTGDRIAQRLGGRIAMPNTPPPSYHSVEAMPRMPTANVFEMIPQLATNMFREMFGLITNPMNMFTLGNRILSGLSAGGQRCERCGMTGQPGAGSYCMSCGHSMVR
;
A
#
# COMPACT_ATOMS: atom_id res chain seq x y z
N MET A 1 -19.78 32.17 1.71
CA MET A 1 -19.46 31.78 3.11
C MET A 1 -19.63 30.28 3.17
N SER A 2 -18.55 29.51 3.25
CA SER A 2 -18.63 28.08 3.50
C SER A 2 -19.21 27.90 4.90
N ALA A 3 -20.44 27.37 5.00
CA ALA A 3 -21.06 27.06 6.28
C ALA A 3 -20.20 26.01 7.00
N GLY A 4 -19.51 26.39 8.05
CA GLY A 4 -18.81 25.48 8.95
C GLY A 4 -19.82 24.61 9.72
N LEU A 5 -19.34 23.63 10.50
CA LEU A 5 -20.17 22.88 11.44
C LEU A 5 -20.93 23.84 12.37
N SER A 6 -22.21 23.53 12.63
CA SER A 6 -22.96 24.22 13.69
C SER A 6 -22.36 23.88 15.07
N GLU A 7 -22.68 24.66 16.08
CA GLU A 7 -22.22 24.42 17.45
C GLU A 7 -22.70 23.06 17.99
N LEU A 8 -23.93 22.71 17.67
CA LEU A 8 -24.50 21.41 18.00
C LEU A 8 -23.75 20.26 17.31
N GLN A 9 -23.51 20.38 16.01
CA GLN A 9 -22.76 19.37 15.25
C GLN A 9 -21.32 19.20 15.78
N ARG A 10 -20.63 20.26 16.17
CA ARG A 10 -19.32 20.19 16.83
C ARG A 10 -19.39 19.42 18.14
N SER A 11 -20.38 19.72 18.97
CA SER A 11 -20.59 19.04 20.26
C SER A 11 -20.86 17.54 20.06
N VAL A 12 -21.72 17.20 19.10
CA VAL A 12 -21.99 15.78 18.76
C VAL A 12 -20.76 15.10 18.23
N LEU A 13 -19.99 15.72 17.32
CA LEU A 13 -18.78 15.15 16.74
C LEU A 13 -17.73 14.86 17.82
N ARG A 14 -17.53 15.79 18.75
CA ARG A 14 -16.64 15.59 19.90
C ARG A 14 -17.03 14.36 20.72
N ILE A 15 -18.30 14.30 21.12
CA ILE A 15 -18.82 13.16 21.90
C ILE A 15 -18.79 11.86 21.11
N LEU A 16 -18.99 11.90 19.79
CA LEU A 16 -18.88 10.75 18.90
C LEU A 16 -17.44 10.20 18.88
N CYS A 17 -16.45 11.08 18.71
CA CYS A 17 -15.03 10.70 18.79
C CYS A 17 -14.69 10.10 20.17
N ASP A 18 -15.18 10.71 21.25
CA ASP A 18 -14.97 10.22 22.61
C ASP A 18 -15.74 8.91 22.90
N THR A 19 -16.79 8.62 22.14
CA THR A 19 -17.47 7.33 22.24
C THR A 19 -16.64 6.21 21.61
N PHE A 20 -15.99 6.48 20.49
CA PHE A 20 -15.08 5.51 19.85
C PHE A 20 -13.82 5.29 20.69
N VAL A 21 -13.24 6.35 21.27
CA VAL A 21 -12.06 6.27 22.15
C VAL A 21 -12.34 7.02 23.46
N PRO A 22 -12.97 6.35 24.43
CA PRO A 22 -13.40 6.97 25.67
C PRO A 22 -12.27 7.14 26.69
N SER A 23 -12.46 8.07 27.62
CA SER A 23 -11.76 8.10 28.90
C SER A 23 -12.27 6.95 29.79
N ILE A 24 -11.38 6.11 30.28
CA ILE A 24 -11.69 4.95 31.11
C ILE A 24 -10.85 5.02 32.40
N LYS A 25 -11.50 4.97 33.54
CA LYS A 25 -10.80 4.91 34.83
C LYS A 25 -10.34 3.48 35.09
N VAL A 26 -9.03 3.30 35.28
CA VAL A 26 -8.40 2.04 35.72
C VAL A 26 -7.51 2.35 36.92
N SER A 27 -7.16 1.31 37.70
CA SER A 27 -6.36 1.45 38.91
C SER A 27 -4.88 1.76 38.63
N ASP A 28 -4.37 1.38 37.47
CA ASP A 28 -2.97 1.58 37.05
C ASP A 28 -2.93 2.09 35.60
N ASP A 29 -2.65 3.38 35.44
CA ASP A 29 -2.54 4.07 34.15
C ASP A 29 -1.36 5.04 34.15
N PRO A 30 -0.13 4.54 34.24
CA PRO A 30 1.05 5.40 34.39
C PRO A 30 1.31 6.31 33.18
N THR A 31 0.75 5.99 32.00
CA THR A 31 0.89 6.76 30.77
C THR A 31 -0.31 7.66 30.48
N GLY A 32 -1.38 7.54 31.25
CA GLY A 32 -2.66 8.20 30.99
C GLY A 32 -3.38 7.67 29.73
N PHE A 33 -2.99 6.52 29.23
CA PHE A 33 -3.57 5.93 28.02
C PHE A 33 -5.06 5.61 28.17
N TRP A 34 -5.43 5.04 29.31
CA TRP A 34 -6.83 4.68 29.56
C TRP A 34 -7.69 5.90 29.82
N ALA A 35 -7.16 6.87 30.56
CA ALA A 35 -7.88 8.09 30.90
C ALA A 35 -8.07 9.04 29.70
N ARG A 36 -7.27 8.93 28.64
CA ARG A 36 -7.24 9.85 27.50
C ARG A 36 -8.36 9.53 26.50
N ALA A 37 -9.25 10.51 26.26
CA ALA A 37 -10.25 10.47 25.22
C ALA A 37 -9.73 10.98 23.87
N ALA A 38 -10.42 10.71 22.76
CA ALA A 38 -10.03 11.17 21.43
C ALA A 38 -9.98 12.69 21.31
N SER A 39 -10.94 13.41 21.90
CA SER A 39 -11.02 14.86 21.82
C SER A 39 -9.86 15.57 22.56
N GLU A 40 -9.23 14.92 23.56
CA GLU A 40 -8.05 15.45 24.23
C GLU A 40 -6.82 15.52 23.29
N LEU A 41 -6.88 14.86 22.15
CA LEU A 41 -5.88 14.89 21.08
C LEU A 41 -6.30 15.82 19.92
N GLY A 42 -7.41 16.55 20.04
CA GLY A 42 -7.93 17.41 18.98
C GLY A 42 -8.48 16.66 17.76
N VAL A 43 -8.83 15.37 17.92
CA VAL A 43 -9.31 14.51 16.82
C VAL A 43 -10.61 15.05 16.21
N ASP A 44 -11.54 15.50 17.04
CA ASP A 44 -12.81 16.10 16.63
C ASP A 44 -12.63 17.40 15.84
N GLU A 45 -11.64 18.24 16.20
CA GLU A 45 -11.32 19.46 15.48
C GLU A 45 -10.75 19.17 14.09
N VAL A 46 -9.79 18.23 14.00
CA VAL A 46 -9.19 17.80 12.73
C VAL A 46 -10.25 17.17 11.83
N LEU A 47 -11.05 16.25 12.37
CA LEU A 47 -12.10 15.58 11.61
C LEU A 47 -13.18 16.55 11.14
N GLY A 48 -13.59 17.50 12.00
CA GLY A 48 -14.55 18.53 11.66
C GLY A 48 -14.06 19.46 10.54
N LYS A 49 -12.78 19.82 10.55
CA LYS A 49 -12.14 20.57 9.47
C LYS A 49 -12.08 19.77 8.17
N ASP A 50 -11.65 18.51 8.21
CA ASP A 50 -11.56 17.65 7.03
C ASP A 50 -12.95 17.41 6.40
N LEU A 51 -14.02 17.26 7.19
CA LEU A 51 -15.40 17.15 6.70
C LEU A 51 -15.81 18.37 5.85
N ILE A 52 -15.45 19.56 6.28
CA ILE A 52 -15.84 20.81 5.58
C ILE A 52 -14.96 21.08 4.36
N GLU A 53 -13.65 20.88 4.48
CA GLU A 53 -12.68 21.29 3.45
C GLU A 53 -12.42 20.22 2.39
N ARG A 54 -12.51 18.94 2.74
CA ARG A 54 -12.02 17.84 1.88
C ARG A 54 -13.11 16.91 1.39
N VAL A 55 -14.21 16.75 2.14
CA VAL A 55 -15.30 15.87 1.73
C VAL A 55 -16.18 16.56 0.69
N PRO A 56 -16.45 15.94 -0.47
CA PRO A 56 -17.33 16.49 -1.49
C PRO A 56 -18.73 16.80 -0.94
N PRO A 57 -19.39 17.90 -1.39
CA PRO A 57 -20.65 18.38 -0.81
C PRO A 57 -21.74 17.31 -0.66
N PRO A 58 -22.05 16.45 -1.64
CA PRO A 58 -23.11 15.46 -1.48
C PRO A 58 -22.84 14.44 -0.36
N LEU A 59 -21.59 14.01 -0.19
CA LEU A 59 -21.19 13.09 0.87
C LEU A 59 -21.12 13.81 2.23
N ARG A 60 -20.61 15.02 2.24
CA ARG A 60 -20.56 15.87 3.43
C ARG A 60 -21.94 16.09 4.02
N ASP A 61 -22.93 16.42 3.18
CA ASP A 61 -24.28 16.67 3.64
C ASP A 61 -24.89 15.42 4.31
N GLY A 62 -24.59 14.21 3.79
CA GLY A 62 -24.97 12.95 4.42
C GLY A 62 -24.29 12.73 5.77
N PHE A 63 -23.00 13.04 5.89
CA PHE A 63 -22.28 12.96 7.17
C PHE A 63 -22.80 13.96 8.20
N LEU A 64 -23.11 15.19 7.79
CA LEU A 64 -23.72 16.20 8.69
C LEU A 64 -25.11 15.76 9.15
N ALA A 65 -25.94 15.21 8.29
CA ALA A 65 -27.24 14.67 8.64
C ALA A 65 -27.16 13.53 9.68
N LEU A 66 -26.08 12.71 9.64
CA LEU A 66 -25.85 11.72 10.69
C LEU A 66 -25.56 12.36 12.05
N LEU A 67 -24.79 13.46 12.11
CA LEU A 67 -24.58 14.20 13.37
C LEU A 67 -25.88 14.77 13.90
N ASP A 68 -26.73 15.33 13.03
CA ASP A 68 -28.03 15.86 13.42
C ASP A 68 -28.97 14.75 13.93
N ASN A 69 -28.93 13.57 13.33
CA ASN A 69 -29.69 12.39 13.78
C ASN A 69 -29.22 11.94 15.17
N LEU A 70 -27.91 11.88 15.41
CA LEU A 70 -27.36 11.57 16.73
C LEU A 70 -27.82 12.57 17.79
N ALA A 71 -27.78 13.88 17.47
CA ALA A 71 -28.29 14.92 18.37
C ALA A 71 -29.78 14.68 18.75
N ALA A 72 -30.60 14.38 17.75
CA ALA A 72 -32.03 14.12 17.94
C ALA A 72 -32.33 12.89 18.83
N GLN A 73 -31.39 11.95 18.92
CA GLN A 73 -31.49 10.78 19.80
C GLN A 73 -30.95 11.00 21.23
N GLY A 74 -30.62 12.24 21.62
CA GLY A 74 -30.07 12.58 22.94
C GLY A 74 -28.68 11.98 23.18
N PHE A 75 -27.87 11.89 22.11
CA PHE A 75 -26.55 11.26 22.14
C PHE A 75 -25.56 11.96 23.09
N ILE A 76 -25.66 13.28 23.22
CA ILE A 76 -24.73 14.07 24.04
C ILE A 76 -24.87 13.70 25.53
N GLU A 77 -26.10 13.58 26.02
CA GLU A 77 -26.42 13.33 27.44
C GLU A 77 -26.39 11.83 27.79
N ALA A 78 -26.27 10.96 26.78
CA ALA A 78 -26.29 9.52 26.97
C ALA A 78 -25.02 9.01 27.68
N SER A 79 -25.14 7.94 28.46
CA SER A 79 -24.00 7.21 29.01
C SER A 79 -23.18 6.54 27.89
N GLN A 80 -21.92 6.19 28.13
CA GLN A 80 -21.07 5.48 27.17
C GLN A 80 -21.75 4.24 26.57
N ASP A 81 -22.29 3.36 27.43
CA ASP A 81 -22.97 2.15 26.96
C ASP A 81 -24.23 2.44 26.11
N ARG A 82 -24.94 3.52 26.40
CA ARG A 82 -26.09 3.94 25.61
C ARG A 82 -25.66 4.49 24.26
N ARG A 83 -24.58 5.32 24.21
CA ARG A 83 -24.01 5.83 22.97
C ARG A 83 -23.55 4.70 22.07
N GLU A 84 -22.81 3.73 22.59
CA GLU A 84 -22.36 2.56 21.82
C GLU A 84 -23.53 1.74 21.25
N ARG A 85 -24.66 1.63 21.96
CA ARG A 85 -25.87 1.01 21.42
C ARG A 85 -26.49 1.85 20.30
N ILE A 86 -26.61 3.17 20.49
CA ILE A 86 -27.13 4.07 19.45
C ILE A 86 -26.29 3.95 18.16
N LEU A 87 -24.96 3.92 18.24
CA LEU A 87 -24.10 3.74 17.06
C LEU A 87 -24.35 2.42 16.35
N LYS A 88 -24.52 1.32 17.08
CA LYS A 88 -24.85 0.00 16.53
C LYS A 88 -26.22 -0.03 15.88
N ASP A 89 -27.22 0.58 16.52
CA ASP A 89 -28.58 0.66 15.99
C ASP A 89 -28.62 1.46 14.67
N ILE A 90 -27.93 2.61 14.62
CA ILE A 90 -27.79 3.41 13.40
C ILE A 90 -27.05 2.63 12.31
N SER A 91 -25.93 1.99 12.63
CA SER A 91 -25.17 1.19 11.66
C SER A 91 -25.98 0.01 11.10
N SER A 92 -27.00 -0.44 11.81
CA SER A 92 -27.90 -1.53 11.37
C SER A 92 -29.14 -1.02 10.63
N SER A 93 -29.38 0.29 10.56
CA SER A 93 -30.62 0.86 10.02
C SER A 93 -30.66 0.92 8.49
N SER A 94 -29.54 1.21 7.85
CA SER A 94 -29.37 1.20 6.39
C SER A 94 -27.90 1.07 5.98
N PRO A 95 -27.62 0.65 4.74
CA PRO A 95 -26.24 0.62 4.22
C PRO A 95 -25.54 1.99 4.24
N GLU A 96 -26.28 3.07 3.96
CA GLU A 96 -25.75 4.43 3.95
C GLU A 96 -25.37 4.88 5.38
N ALA A 97 -26.22 4.58 6.36
CA ALA A 97 -25.95 4.87 7.77
C ALA A 97 -24.76 4.05 8.28
N ALA A 98 -24.67 2.77 7.89
CA ALA A 98 -23.53 1.93 8.20
C ALA A 98 -22.23 2.51 7.61
N GLY A 99 -22.24 2.93 6.35
CA GLY A 99 -21.09 3.56 5.68
C GLY A 99 -20.65 4.86 6.36
N GLY A 100 -21.60 5.70 6.74
CA GLY A 100 -21.33 6.95 7.46
C GLY A 100 -20.76 6.71 8.85
N MET A 101 -21.28 5.77 9.61
CA MET A 101 -20.74 5.40 10.92
C MET A 101 -19.35 4.80 10.80
N LEU A 102 -19.12 3.92 9.83
CA LEU A 102 -17.81 3.34 9.54
C LEU A 102 -16.78 4.43 9.21
N PHE A 103 -17.16 5.45 8.44
CA PHE A 103 -16.28 6.59 8.16
C PHE A 103 -15.86 7.29 9.47
N TYR A 104 -16.81 7.67 10.32
CA TYR A 104 -16.49 8.33 11.60
C TYR A 104 -15.63 7.45 12.50
N GLU A 105 -15.95 6.17 12.62
CA GLU A 105 -15.16 5.19 13.37
C GLU A 105 -13.71 5.15 12.88
N LYS A 106 -13.51 4.85 11.58
CA LYS A 106 -12.18 4.65 11.01
C LYS A 106 -11.33 5.93 11.07
N GLN A 107 -11.93 7.09 10.79
CA GLN A 107 -11.21 8.36 10.88
C GLN A 107 -10.86 8.71 12.33
N THR A 108 -11.78 8.53 13.28
CA THR A 108 -11.47 8.77 14.70
C THR A 108 -10.34 7.90 15.19
N LEU A 109 -10.38 6.60 14.90
CA LEU A 109 -9.34 5.65 15.30
C LEU A 109 -8.00 5.96 14.65
N LEU A 110 -7.99 6.19 13.32
CA LEU A 110 -6.79 6.58 12.57
C LEU A 110 -6.14 7.84 13.17
N LEU A 111 -6.93 8.89 13.40
CA LEU A 111 -6.44 10.16 13.91
C LEU A 111 -5.97 10.03 15.37
N THR A 112 -6.72 9.34 16.24
CA THR A 112 -6.35 9.16 17.65
C THR A 112 -4.96 8.56 17.83
N TYR A 113 -4.57 7.61 16.97
CA TYR A 113 -3.28 6.94 17.09
C TYR A 113 -2.23 7.38 16.06
N GLY A 114 -2.63 8.11 15.02
CA GLY A 114 -1.76 8.56 13.94
C GLY A 114 -1.36 10.05 13.99
N LEU A 115 -2.13 10.91 14.69
CA LEU A 115 -1.81 12.34 14.79
C LEU A 115 -0.62 12.59 15.73
N PRO A 116 0.39 13.36 15.31
CA PRO A 116 1.36 13.93 16.23
C PRO A 116 0.69 15.04 17.06
N MET A 117 1.01 15.13 18.37
CA MET A 117 0.60 16.28 19.18
C MET A 117 1.36 17.51 18.73
N GLN A 118 0.66 18.62 18.58
CA GLN A 118 1.31 19.93 18.44
C GLN A 118 1.57 20.53 19.82
N PRO A 119 2.72 21.21 20.04
CA PRO A 119 3.05 21.79 21.36
C PRO A 119 2.18 23.00 21.75
N GLU A 120 1.40 23.56 20.80
CA GLU A 120 0.42 24.61 21.06
C GLU A 120 -0.81 24.45 20.17
N PRO A 121 -2.03 24.62 20.69
CA PRO A 121 -3.23 24.56 19.86
C PRO A 121 -3.32 25.85 19.03
N ASN A 122 -2.76 25.83 17.82
CA ASN A 122 -3.11 26.83 16.82
C ASN A 122 -4.16 26.22 15.89
N PRO A 123 -5.45 26.52 16.09
CA PRO A 123 -6.54 25.89 15.35
C PRO A 123 -6.57 26.25 13.85
N THR A 124 -5.71 27.16 13.40
CA THR A 124 -5.74 27.67 12.02
C THR A 124 -4.71 27.05 11.07
N VAL A 125 -3.74 26.29 11.60
CA VAL A 125 -2.72 25.65 10.74
C VAL A 125 -2.42 24.25 11.26
N VAL A 126 -3.15 23.26 10.78
CA VAL A 126 -2.69 21.87 10.85
C VAL A 126 -1.53 21.75 9.84
N THR A 127 -0.39 22.33 10.18
CA THR A 127 0.85 22.06 9.49
C THR A 127 1.34 20.70 9.96
N TYR A 128 1.10 19.68 9.15
CA TYR A 128 1.74 18.37 9.29
C TYR A 128 3.25 18.48 9.01
N GLY A 129 3.91 19.48 9.55
CA GLY A 129 5.29 19.81 9.29
C GLY A 129 6.07 19.86 10.59
N ALA A 130 6.99 18.95 10.72
CA ALA A 130 8.00 18.76 11.75
C ALA A 130 7.51 18.16 13.08
N PRO A 131 8.22 17.14 13.59
CA PRO A 131 7.86 16.43 14.81
C PRO A 131 8.19 17.28 16.05
N LYS A 132 7.29 18.18 16.42
CA LYS A 132 7.32 18.83 17.72
C LYS A 132 6.15 18.32 18.54
N GLY A 133 6.28 17.11 19.06
CA GLY A 133 5.28 16.50 19.92
C GLY A 133 4.93 15.10 19.45
N GLN A 134 5.24 14.12 20.27
CA GLN A 134 4.83 12.73 20.04
C GLN A 134 3.37 12.56 20.46
N ASN A 135 2.61 11.75 19.74
CA ASN A 135 1.31 11.31 20.22
C ASN A 135 1.53 10.51 21.52
N PRO A 136 0.90 10.91 22.65
CA PRO A 136 1.14 10.23 23.93
C PRO A 136 0.69 8.77 23.95
N ASN A 137 -0.15 8.32 23.01
CA ASN A 137 -0.52 6.92 22.86
C ASN A 137 0.65 6.07 22.29
N TRP A 138 1.63 6.68 21.61
CA TRP A 138 2.78 5.95 21.08
C TRP A 138 3.67 5.34 22.16
N GLU A 139 3.71 5.93 23.35
CA GLU A 139 4.47 5.39 24.48
C GLU A 139 3.98 4.00 24.87
N VAL A 140 2.67 3.81 25.05
CA VAL A 140 2.07 2.50 25.37
C VAL A 140 2.32 1.49 24.26
N LEU A 141 2.27 1.94 23.00
CA LEU A 141 2.50 1.09 21.85
C LEU A 141 3.99 0.79 21.66
N GLY A 142 4.89 1.53 22.30
CA GLY A 142 6.33 1.47 22.07
C GLY A 142 6.71 1.91 20.67
N TYR A 143 5.86 2.73 20.00
CA TYR A 143 6.11 3.26 18.68
C TYR A 143 6.94 4.55 18.78
N PRO A 144 8.09 4.64 18.09
CA PRO A 144 9.00 5.78 18.28
C PRO A 144 8.50 7.08 17.60
N GLY A 145 7.44 7.02 16.77
CA GLY A 145 7.05 8.13 15.92
C GLY A 145 8.07 8.35 14.79
N PRO A 146 8.08 9.55 14.19
CA PRO A 146 9.13 9.96 13.26
C PRO A 146 10.51 9.94 13.92
N ILE A 147 11.47 9.26 13.30
CA ILE A 147 12.84 9.12 13.84
C ILE A 147 13.85 10.07 13.21
N SER A 148 13.43 10.83 12.20
CA SER A 148 14.28 11.80 11.50
C SER A 148 13.47 12.97 10.96
N ILE A 149 14.13 14.13 10.88
CA ILE A 149 13.62 15.33 10.23
C ILE A 149 14.14 15.34 8.79
N PRO A 150 13.28 15.56 7.77
CA PRO A 150 13.76 15.64 6.41
C PRO A 150 14.69 16.84 6.20
N GLU A 151 15.81 16.61 5.54
CA GLU A 151 16.67 17.68 5.09
C GLU A 151 16.11 18.34 3.83
N ALA A 152 16.19 19.67 3.75
CA ALA A 152 15.78 20.39 2.55
C ALA A 152 16.70 20.02 1.38
N LYS A 153 16.11 19.43 0.33
CA LYS A 153 16.83 19.04 -0.90
C LYS A 153 16.03 19.51 -2.12
N PRO A 154 16.69 20.02 -3.15
CA PRO A 154 16.00 20.40 -4.38
C PRO A 154 15.40 19.17 -5.04
N LYS A 155 14.21 19.36 -5.64
CA LYS A 155 13.60 18.34 -6.48
C LYS A 155 14.41 18.16 -7.76
N GLN A 156 14.82 16.94 -8.05
CA GLN A 156 15.65 16.63 -9.23
C GLN A 156 14.87 16.77 -10.54
N ILE A 157 13.58 16.46 -10.53
CA ILE A 157 12.67 16.65 -11.65
C ILE A 157 12.02 18.03 -11.51
N LYS A 158 12.22 18.90 -12.47
CA LYS A 158 11.52 20.19 -12.55
C LYS A 158 10.25 19.99 -13.38
N THR A 159 9.11 20.05 -12.72
CA THR A 159 7.81 19.94 -13.38
C THR A 159 7.46 21.24 -14.08
N ILE A 160 6.74 21.14 -15.20
CA ILE A 160 6.22 22.30 -15.89
C ILE A 160 4.86 22.70 -15.31
N THR A 161 4.55 23.98 -15.35
CA THR A 161 3.28 24.57 -14.89
C THR A 161 2.73 25.50 -15.95
N PRO A 162 1.38 25.59 -16.13
CA PRO A 162 0.79 26.59 -17.01
C PRO A 162 1.10 28.03 -16.54
N GLU A 163 1.40 28.91 -17.48
CA GLU A 163 1.63 30.34 -17.20
C GLU A 163 0.32 31.17 -17.21
N GLY A 164 -0.75 30.65 -17.81
CA GLY A 164 -2.07 31.26 -17.89
C GLY A 164 -3.19 30.21 -17.81
N ASP A 165 -4.41 30.63 -18.12
CA ASP A 165 -5.62 29.80 -18.06
C ASP A 165 -5.66 28.66 -19.09
N ASN A 166 -4.81 28.72 -20.12
CA ASN A 166 -4.73 27.72 -21.17
C ASN A 166 -3.26 27.41 -21.50
N MET A 167 -2.94 26.16 -21.71
CA MET A 167 -1.63 25.68 -22.14
C MET A 167 -1.79 24.62 -23.22
N THR A 168 -1.05 24.78 -24.34
CA THR A 168 -0.98 23.77 -25.40
C THR A 168 0.47 23.36 -25.61
N LEU A 169 0.73 22.05 -25.70
CA LEU A 169 2.04 21.47 -25.97
C LEU A 169 1.92 20.44 -27.10
N ASP A 170 2.95 20.40 -27.96
CA ASP A 170 3.13 19.35 -28.96
C ASP A 170 4.14 18.32 -28.49
N ALA A 171 3.80 17.04 -28.64
CA ALA A 171 4.62 15.90 -28.26
C ALA A 171 4.50 14.77 -29.30
N ASP A 172 5.45 13.85 -29.32
CA ASP A 172 5.31 12.61 -30.08
C ASP A 172 4.48 11.61 -29.30
N VAL A 173 4.57 11.66 -27.95
CA VAL A 173 3.83 10.79 -27.04
C VAL A 173 3.35 11.59 -25.82
N CYS A 174 2.06 11.46 -25.50
CA CYS A 174 1.48 11.90 -24.21
C CYS A 174 1.22 10.68 -23.33
N ILE A 175 1.79 10.65 -22.12
CA ILE A 175 1.60 9.59 -21.14
C ILE A 175 0.74 10.13 -20.01
N VAL A 176 -0.41 9.52 -19.78
CA VAL A 176 -1.34 9.88 -18.73
C VAL A 176 -1.15 8.92 -17.54
N GLY A 177 -0.56 9.43 -16.47
CA GLY A 177 -0.17 8.68 -15.29
C GLY A 177 1.33 8.36 -15.22
N SER A 178 1.94 8.68 -14.10
CA SER A 178 3.39 8.59 -13.85
C SER A 178 3.80 7.36 -13.03
N GLY A 179 2.88 6.40 -12.85
CA GLY A 179 3.12 5.20 -12.03
C GLY A 179 4.10 4.20 -12.64
N ALA A 180 4.07 2.97 -12.12
CA ALA A 180 5.01 1.90 -12.46
C ALA A 180 5.19 1.69 -13.98
N GLY A 181 4.07 1.63 -14.73
CA GLY A 181 4.13 1.42 -16.17
C GLY A 181 4.41 2.68 -16.96
N GLY A 182 3.70 3.79 -16.66
CA GLY A 182 3.86 5.06 -17.38
C GLY A 182 5.28 5.61 -17.31
N GLY A 183 5.94 5.49 -16.15
CA GLY A 183 7.33 5.91 -15.99
C GLY A 183 8.32 5.09 -16.81
N VAL A 184 8.12 3.77 -16.91
CA VAL A 184 8.96 2.89 -17.74
C VAL A 184 8.84 3.26 -19.21
N ILE A 185 7.61 3.45 -19.71
CA ILE A 185 7.38 3.87 -21.12
C ILE A 185 7.99 5.25 -21.36
N ALA A 186 7.81 6.20 -20.41
CA ALA A 186 8.37 7.55 -20.53
C ALA A 186 9.90 7.52 -20.68
N ALA A 187 10.60 6.76 -19.83
CA ALA A 187 12.04 6.62 -19.90
C ALA A 187 12.46 6.01 -21.24
N LYS A 188 11.83 4.91 -21.63
CA LYS A 188 12.18 4.18 -22.84
C LYS A 188 12.05 5.03 -24.09
N LEU A 189 11.01 5.81 -24.21
CA LEU A 189 10.77 6.66 -25.39
C LEU A 189 11.63 7.94 -25.36
N ALA A 190 11.77 8.59 -24.22
CA ALA A 190 12.63 9.77 -24.09
C ALA A 190 14.10 9.46 -24.38
N MET A 191 14.62 8.33 -23.88
CA MET A 191 15.99 7.86 -24.16
C MET A 191 16.24 7.57 -25.65
N GLN A 192 15.19 7.35 -26.45
CA GLN A 192 15.26 7.20 -27.90
C GLN A 192 15.09 8.55 -28.64
N GLY A 193 14.99 9.66 -27.91
CA GLY A 193 14.92 11.01 -28.48
C GLY A 193 13.51 11.47 -28.84
N HIS A 194 12.45 10.71 -28.46
CA HIS A 194 11.07 11.16 -28.69
C HIS A 194 10.67 12.24 -27.70
N ARG A 195 9.85 13.20 -28.16
CA ARG A 195 9.27 14.27 -27.33
C ARG A 195 8.14 13.66 -26.48
N VAL A 196 8.41 13.46 -25.21
CA VAL A 196 7.48 12.84 -24.25
C VAL A 196 6.93 13.89 -23.30
N VAL A 197 5.60 13.89 -23.10
CA VAL A 197 4.92 14.65 -22.05
C VAL A 197 4.22 13.67 -21.12
N VAL A 198 4.47 13.79 -19.80
CA VAL A 198 3.83 12.97 -18.76
C VAL A 198 2.89 13.86 -17.95
N LEU A 199 1.63 13.46 -17.83
CA LEU A 199 0.62 14.10 -16.98
C LEU A 199 0.38 13.25 -15.73
N GLU A 200 0.42 13.88 -14.55
CA GLU A 200 0.16 13.25 -13.25
C GLU A 200 -0.87 14.07 -12.47
N MET A 201 -1.92 13.42 -11.98
CA MET A 201 -2.96 14.11 -11.22
C MET A 201 -2.52 14.48 -9.80
N GLY A 202 -1.65 13.69 -9.20
CA GLY A 202 -1.08 13.94 -7.88
C GLY A 202 0.04 14.98 -7.89
N ASN A 203 0.58 15.25 -6.71
CA ASN A 203 1.69 16.19 -6.53
C ASN A 203 3.05 15.49 -6.65
N GLN A 204 4.11 16.27 -6.69
CA GLN A 204 5.49 15.81 -6.62
C GLN A 204 6.06 16.00 -5.21
N TYR A 205 6.49 14.90 -4.61
CA TYR A 205 7.21 14.88 -3.34
C TYR A 205 8.59 14.21 -3.49
N ASN A 206 9.52 14.54 -2.62
CA ASN A 206 10.83 13.89 -2.54
C ASN A 206 11.19 13.60 -1.08
N SER A 207 12.43 13.14 -0.82
CA SER A 207 12.90 12.81 0.53
C SER A 207 12.84 13.97 1.53
N SER A 208 12.80 15.22 1.08
CA SER A 208 12.65 16.40 1.95
C SER A 208 11.20 16.71 2.33
N ASP A 209 10.24 16.11 1.63
CA ASP A 209 8.81 16.29 1.91
C ASP A 209 8.24 15.16 2.80
N PHE A 210 8.93 14.02 2.91
CA PHE A 210 8.46 12.87 3.66
C PHE A 210 8.75 13.02 5.15
N HIS A 211 7.71 12.93 5.98
CA HIS A 211 7.79 13.21 7.42
C HIS A 211 7.69 11.98 8.31
N GLN A 212 7.59 10.77 7.74
CA GLN A 212 7.35 9.52 8.47
C GLN A 212 6.04 9.55 9.29
N LEU A 213 5.08 10.36 8.86
CA LEU A 213 3.76 10.52 9.49
C LEU A 213 2.67 9.91 8.62
N GLU A 214 1.84 9.07 9.22
CA GLU A 214 0.75 8.37 8.54
C GLU A 214 -0.23 9.32 7.89
N ILE A 215 -0.77 10.26 8.66
CA ILE A 215 -1.82 11.18 8.20
C ILE A 215 -1.32 12.02 7.04
N TRP A 216 -0.09 12.56 7.14
CA TRP A 216 0.52 13.29 6.04
C TRP A 216 0.64 12.41 4.78
N SER A 217 1.11 11.18 4.95
CA SER A 217 1.28 10.24 3.84
C SER A 217 -0.05 9.93 3.15
N TYR A 218 -1.09 9.58 3.92
CA TYR A 218 -2.41 9.28 3.36
C TYR A 218 -2.98 10.46 2.60
N GLN A 219 -2.91 11.65 3.13
CA GLN A 219 -3.45 12.85 2.51
C GLN A 219 -2.71 13.31 1.25
N ASN A 220 -1.41 13.00 1.13
CA ASN A 220 -0.57 13.55 0.07
C ASN A 220 -0.09 12.54 -0.97
N LEU A 221 0.02 11.25 -0.62
CA LEU A 221 0.59 10.23 -1.50
C LEU A 221 -0.44 9.23 -2.02
N TRP A 222 -1.59 9.08 -1.31
CA TRP A 222 -2.54 8.03 -1.58
C TRP A 222 -3.75 8.53 -2.37
N TYR A 223 -4.25 7.68 -3.24
CA TYR A 223 -5.46 7.94 -3.99
C TYR A 223 -6.65 8.10 -3.03
N ARG A 224 -7.34 9.23 -3.15
CA ARG A 224 -8.46 9.61 -2.28
C ARG A 224 -8.15 9.50 -0.78
N GLY A 225 -6.91 9.80 -0.39
CA GLY A 225 -6.49 9.78 1.01
C GLY A 225 -6.37 8.38 1.63
N GLY A 226 -6.25 7.33 0.82
CA GLY A 226 -6.13 5.93 1.29
C GLY A 226 -7.45 5.31 1.76
N ALA A 227 -8.54 6.06 1.76
CA ALA A 227 -9.87 5.61 2.20
C ALA A 227 -10.79 5.28 1.01
N THR A 228 -10.29 4.58 0.00
CA THR A 228 -11.07 4.24 -1.20
C THR A 228 -11.76 2.89 -0.99
N LEU A 229 -13.05 2.93 -0.71
CA LEU A 229 -13.89 1.73 -0.68
C LEU A 229 -14.51 1.47 -2.05
N THR A 230 -14.79 0.20 -2.36
CA THR A 230 -15.75 -0.15 -3.40
C THR A 230 -17.12 0.45 -3.08
N ALA A 231 -17.94 0.70 -4.09
CA ALA A 231 -19.25 1.36 -3.91
C ALA A 231 -20.20 0.58 -2.99
N ASN A 232 -20.03 -0.74 -2.91
CA ASN A 232 -20.75 -1.61 -1.97
C ASN A 232 -20.05 -1.72 -0.58
N GLY A 233 -18.98 -0.97 -0.34
CA GLY A 233 -18.27 -0.92 0.96
C GLY A 233 -17.50 -2.18 1.35
N THR A 234 -17.36 -3.17 0.45
CA THR A 234 -16.84 -4.50 0.82
C THR A 234 -15.32 -4.62 0.76
N VAL A 235 -14.65 -3.82 -0.07
CA VAL A 235 -13.18 -3.87 -0.25
C VAL A 235 -12.57 -2.49 -0.12
N ASN A 236 -11.50 -2.39 0.70
CA ASN A 236 -10.67 -1.19 0.74
C ASN A 236 -9.56 -1.29 -0.32
N LEU A 237 -9.54 -0.33 -1.26
CA LEU A 237 -8.62 -0.27 -2.39
C LEU A 237 -7.47 0.71 -2.08
N LEU A 238 -6.27 0.18 -1.95
CA LEU A 238 -5.06 0.94 -1.68
C LEU A 238 -4.32 1.25 -2.98
N SER A 239 -4.17 2.53 -3.32
CA SER A 239 -3.48 2.98 -4.53
C SER A 239 -2.75 4.30 -4.29
N GLY A 240 -1.72 4.59 -5.10
CA GLY A 240 -0.96 5.85 -5.02
C GLY A 240 -1.49 6.91 -5.98
N SER A 241 -1.44 8.18 -5.54
CA SER A 241 -1.74 9.36 -6.36
C SER A 241 -0.71 10.44 -6.10
N THR A 242 0.47 10.25 -6.67
CA THR A 242 1.64 11.14 -6.58
C THR A 242 2.57 10.83 -7.74
N LEU A 243 3.51 11.73 -8.05
CA LEU A 243 4.54 11.45 -9.06
C LEU A 243 5.34 10.20 -8.69
N GLY A 244 5.28 9.17 -9.54
CA GLY A 244 5.77 7.83 -9.26
C GLY A 244 4.69 6.83 -8.83
N GLY A 245 3.47 7.29 -8.58
CA GLY A 245 2.30 6.46 -8.28
C GLY A 245 2.49 5.52 -7.09
N GLY A 246 1.97 4.30 -7.20
CA GLY A 246 2.05 3.27 -6.16
C GLY A 246 3.47 2.88 -5.75
N THR A 247 4.49 3.16 -6.59
CA THR A 247 5.88 2.83 -6.24
C THR A 247 6.45 3.68 -5.10
N GLU A 248 5.85 4.85 -4.81
CA GLU A 248 6.24 5.68 -3.66
C GLU A 248 5.75 5.11 -2.33
N ILE A 249 4.63 4.38 -2.31
CA ILE A 249 3.94 3.91 -1.10
C ILE A 249 3.95 2.40 -0.89
N ASN A 250 4.34 1.60 -1.88
CA ASN A 250 4.37 0.14 -1.76
C ASN A 250 5.43 -0.34 -0.75
N TRP A 251 5.35 -1.60 -0.35
CA TRP A 251 6.29 -2.22 0.59
C TRP A 251 7.41 -3.01 -0.10
N MET A 252 7.73 -2.65 -1.35
CA MET A 252 8.94 -3.07 -2.09
C MET A 252 9.01 -4.55 -2.51
N ASN A 253 7.98 -5.35 -2.30
CA ASN A 253 8.01 -6.76 -2.68
C ASN A 253 8.11 -6.90 -4.21
N CYS A 254 9.20 -7.49 -4.71
CA CYS A 254 9.53 -7.64 -6.13
C CYS A 254 9.42 -9.09 -6.55
N ILE A 255 8.22 -9.50 -6.96
CA ILE A 255 7.96 -10.83 -7.49
C ILE A 255 7.82 -10.75 -9.01
N ARG A 256 8.53 -11.62 -9.73
CA ARG A 256 8.40 -11.76 -11.19
C ARG A 256 7.04 -12.35 -11.56
N THR A 257 6.60 -12.10 -12.79
CA THR A 257 5.40 -12.76 -13.32
C THR A 257 5.55 -14.27 -13.21
N PRO A 258 4.68 -14.96 -12.46
CA PRO A 258 4.79 -16.41 -12.31
C PRO A 258 4.65 -17.16 -13.66
N ASP A 259 5.41 -18.22 -13.85
CA ASP A 259 5.41 -18.98 -15.12
C ASP A 259 4.03 -19.54 -15.46
N LEU A 260 3.27 -19.99 -14.47
CA LEU A 260 1.88 -20.41 -14.64
C LEU A 260 1.01 -19.30 -15.26
N ILE A 261 1.21 -18.06 -14.86
CA ILE A 261 0.48 -16.89 -15.37
C ILE A 261 0.91 -16.59 -16.81
N ARG A 262 2.21 -16.65 -17.08
CA ARG A 262 2.77 -16.40 -18.42
C ARG A 262 2.22 -17.42 -19.42
N ALA A 263 2.22 -18.70 -19.05
CA ALA A 263 1.64 -19.78 -19.87
C ALA A 263 0.12 -19.60 -20.08
N ASP A 264 -0.62 -19.21 -19.03
CA ASP A 264 -2.05 -18.90 -19.12
C ASP A 264 -2.33 -17.74 -20.10
N TRP A 265 -1.51 -16.67 -20.06
CA TRP A 265 -1.66 -15.52 -20.93
C TRP A 265 -1.39 -15.82 -22.40
N VAL A 266 -0.41 -16.67 -22.70
CA VAL A 266 -0.16 -17.15 -24.08
C VAL A 266 -1.35 -17.99 -24.55
N LYS A 267 -1.76 -18.97 -23.75
CA LYS A 267 -2.79 -19.95 -24.13
C LYS A 267 -4.18 -19.32 -24.29
N ARG A 268 -4.60 -18.48 -23.36
CA ARG A 268 -5.99 -17.96 -23.31
C ARG A 268 -6.16 -16.60 -23.95
N PHE A 269 -5.12 -15.78 -23.96
CA PHE A 269 -5.19 -14.38 -24.39
C PHE A 269 -4.31 -14.07 -25.60
N GLY A 270 -3.52 -15.03 -26.08
CA GLY A 270 -2.68 -14.88 -27.25
C GLY A 270 -1.50 -13.92 -27.05
N LEU A 271 -1.04 -13.70 -25.82
CA LEU A 271 0.12 -12.84 -25.55
C LEU A 271 1.43 -13.57 -25.88
N GLU A 272 1.67 -13.83 -27.16
CA GLU A 272 2.87 -14.52 -27.63
C GLU A 272 4.15 -13.86 -27.11
N GLY A 273 5.10 -14.69 -26.69
CA GLY A 273 6.42 -14.32 -26.25
C GLY A 273 6.51 -13.86 -24.78
N VAL A 274 5.41 -13.77 -24.02
CA VAL A 274 5.50 -13.47 -22.58
C VAL A 274 5.99 -14.66 -21.75
N ASP A 275 5.99 -15.85 -22.30
CA ASP A 275 6.57 -17.09 -21.73
C ASP A 275 8.01 -17.36 -22.22
N SER A 276 8.59 -16.44 -22.97
CA SER A 276 9.91 -16.59 -23.59
C SER A 276 11.03 -15.92 -22.79
N PRO A 277 12.31 -16.29 -23.03
CA PRO A 277 13.47 -15.60 -22.46
C PRO A 277 13.55 -14.11 -22.83
N GLN A 278 12.87 -13.66 -23.90
CA GLN A 278 12.80 -12.26 -24.24
C GLN A 278 11.99 -11.48 -23.20
N TYR A 279 10.93 -12.06 -22.66
CA TYR A 279 10.16 -11.42 -21.59
C TYR A 279 10.96 -11.38 -20.28
N ASP A 280 11.77 -12.41 -20.01
CA ASP A 280 12.68 -12.41 -18.87
C ASP A 280 13.63 -11.21 -18.91
N ARG A 281 14.15 -10.84 -20.09
CA ARG A 281 15.02 -9.65 -20.23
C ARG A 281 14.30 -8.34 -19.89
N TYR A 282 12.99 -8.21 -20.15
CA TYR A 282 12.24 -7.04 -19.68
C TYR A 282 12.20 -7.00 -18.15
N MET A 283 11.98 -8.13 -17.49
CA MET A 283 12.03 -8.22 -16.03
C MET A 283 13.44 -7.96 -15.50
N ASP A 284 14.48 -8.54 -16.12
CA ASP A 284 15.87 -8.31 -15.74
C ASP A 284 16.24 -6.83 -15.78
N THR A 285 15.91 -6.15 -16.88
CA THR A 285 16.18 -4.71 -17.05
C THR A 285 15.46 -3.87 -15.99
N VAL A 286 14.22 -4.20 -15.67
CA VAL A 286 13.45 -3.50 -14.64
C VAL A 286 14.06 -3.73 -13.26
N GLU A 287 14.37 -4.97 -12.92
CA GLU A 287 14.95 -5.32 -11.62
C GLU A 287 16.33 -4.69 -11.42
N GLU A 288 17.18 -4.71 -12.46
CA GLU A 288 18.48 -4.06 -12.43
C GLU A 288 18.35 -2.56 -12.18
N ARG A 289 17.45 -1.87 -12.93
CA ARG A 289 17.24 -0.42 -12.75
C ARG A 289 16.69 -0.05 -11.39
N LEU A 290 15.92 -0.94 -10.77
CA LEU A 290 15.35 -0.78 -9.43
C LEU A 290 16.29 -1.29 -8.31
N SER A 291 17.50 -1.78 -8.62
CA SER A 291 18.40 -2.40 -7.63
C SER A 291 17.73 -3.51 -6.82
N VAL A 292 16.98 -4.39 -7.50
CA VAL A 292 16.23 -5.46 -6.84
C VAL A 292 17.19 -6.55 -6.36
N GLY A 293 17.23 -6.75 -5.05
CA GLY A 293 18.09 -7.74 -4.40
C GLY A 293 17.50 -8.25 -3.08
N SER A 294 18.21 -9.17 -2.44
CA SER A 294 17.85 -9.73 -1.13
C SER A 294 18.79 -9.27 -0.01
N GLU A 295 19.83 -8.50 -0.32
CA GLU A 295 20.90 -8.11 0.61
C GLU A 295 20.36 -7.28 1.78
N THR A 296 19.29 -6.51 1.55
CA THR A 296 18.64 -5.67 2.56
C THR A 296 17.33 -6.25 3.07
N ALA A 297 16.91 -7.41 2.56
CA ALA A 297 15.67 -8.09 2.91
C ALA A 297 15.84 -9.02 4.12
N TYR A 298 16.37 -8.52 5.23
CA TYR A 298 16.50 -9.31 6.45
C TYR A 298 15.16 -9.48 7.17
N PHE A 299 15.03 -10.56 7.94
CA PHE A 299 13.82 -10.87 8.69
C PHE A 299 13.78 -10.08 10.00
N ASN A 300 12.78 -9.20 10.13
CA ASN A 300 12.41 -8.63 11.43
C ASN A 300 11.60 -9.66 12.26
N ALA A 301 11.19 -9.30 13.48
CA ALA A 301 10.50 -10.23 14.38
C ALA A 301 9.23 -10.85 13.76
N HIS A 302 8.41 -10.05 13.06
CA HIS A 302 7.21 -10.55 12.38
C HIS A 302 7.52 -11.58 11.31
N ASN A 303 8.50 -11.26 10.44
CA ASN A 303 8.90 -12.12 9.34
C ASN A 303 9.48 -13.44 9.86
N LEU A 304 10.23 -13.39 10.98
CA LEU A 304 10.71 -14.60 11.65
C LEU A 304 9.57 -15.50 12.14
N ARG A 305 8.47 -14.93 12.67
CA ARG A 305 7.31 -15.73 13.12
C ARG A 305 6.67 -16.50 11.98
N MET A 306 6.45 -15.87 10.82
CA MET A 306 5.92 -16.59 9.65
C MET A 306 6.86 -17.70 9.22
N ARG A 307 8.15 -17.38 9.07
CA ARG A 307 9.14 -18.38 8.67
C ARG A 307 9.22 -19.56 9.62
N GLU A 308 9.29 -19.32 10.93
CA GLU A 308 9.33 -20.34 11.96
C GLU A 308 8.07 -21.22 11.95
N GLY A 309 6.89 -20.60 11.86
CA GLY A 309 5.62 -21.32 11.80
C GLY A 309 5.50 -22.18 10.54
N CYS A 310 5.85 -21.64 9.38
CA CYS A 310 5.88 -22.38 8.12
C CYS A 310 6.87 -23.58 8.20
N GLN A 311 8.07 -23.37 8.73
CA GLN A 311 9.07 -24.44 8.87
C GLN A 311 8.57 -25.59 9.76
N ARG A 312 7.89 -25.28 10.86
CA ARG A 312 7.32 -26.30 11.75
C ARG A 312 6.17 -27.09 11.12
N LEU A 313 5.47 -26.46 10.17
CA LEU A 313 4.39 -27.08 9.38
C LEU A 313 4.88 -27.70 8.07
N SER A 314 6.18 -27.62 7.78
CA SER A 314 6.78 -28.05 6.51
C SER A 314 6.21 -27.33 5.29
N TYR A 315 5.75 -26.07 5.46
CA TYR A 315 5.29 -25.24 4.35
C TYR A 315 6.46 -24.53 3.66
N GLN A 316 6.34 -24.35 2.35
CA GLN A 316 7.34 -23.64 1.54
C GLN A 316 7.36 -22.16 1.88
N THR A 317 8.57 -21.62 2.04
CA THR A 317 8.81 -20.20 2.27
C THR A 317 9.85 -19.67 1.32
N SER A 318 9.72 -18.40 0.97
CA SER A 318 10.75 -17.68 0.23
C SER A 318 11.17 -16.41 0.96
N GLN A 319 12.42 -16.00 0.75
CA GLN A 319 12.88 -14.66 1.08
C GLN A 319 12.59 -13.76 -0.12
N THR A 320 11.93 -12.65 0.14
CA THR A 320 11.58 -11.68 -0.90
C THR A 320 12.81 -10.93 -1.39
N ARG A 321 12.82 -10.57 -2.67
CA ARG A 321 13.70 -9.56 -3.25
C ARG A 321 12.99 -8.21 -3.20
N ILE A 322 13.70 -7.16 -2.81
CA ILE A 322 13.16 -5.81 -2.63
C ILE A 322 13.96 -4.78 -3.41
N ASN A 323 13.30 -3.70 -3.85
CA ASN A 323 13.93 -2.62 -4.62
C ASN A 323 14.54 -1.54 -3.72
N TRP A 324 15.52 -1.91 -2.94
CA TRP A 324 16.24 -1.05 -1.99
C TRP A 324 17.72 -1.00 -2.33
N ASP A 325 18.25 0.20 -2.55
CA ASP A 325 19.69 0.40 -2.78
C ASP A 325 20.49 0.01 -1.52
N PRO A 326 21.30 -1.06 -1.57
CA PRO A 326 22.03 -1.52 -0.40
C PRO A 326 23.07 -0.51 0.11
N ASN A 327 23.56 0.39 -0.75
CA ASN A 327 24.52 1.42 -0.36
C ASN A 327 23.87 2.55 0.46
N ARG A 328 22.54 2.66 0.44
CA ARG A 328 21.74 3.66 1.17
C ARG A 328 20.85 3.05 2.24
N PHE A 329 20.95 1.75 2.45
CA PHE A 329 20.11 1.03 3.37
C PHE A 329 20.30 1.53 4.81
N ASN A 330 19.19 1.93 5.43
CA ASN A 330 19.12 2.25 6.85
C ASN A 330 18.02 1.41 7.51
N PRO A 331 18.37 0.42 8.35
CA PRO A 331 17.41 -0.47 8.98
C PRO A 331 16.40 0.26 9.86
N LEU A 332 16.75 1.40 10.44
CA LEU A 332 15.85 2.20 11.28
C LEU A 332 14.75 2.86 10.46
N MET A 333 14.99 3.14 9.17
CA MET A 333 14.03 3.80 8.28
C MET A 333 13.20 2.80 7.45
N ALA A 334 13.59 1.54 7.41
CA ALA A 334 12.99 0.54 6.52
C ALA A 334 11.47 0.33 6.77
N GLY A 335 11.00 0.45 8.00
CA GLY A 335 9.59 0.32 8.36
C GLY A 335 8.71 1.50 7.89
N TYR A 336 9.29 2.64 7.54
CA TYR A 336 8.54 3.83 7.11
C TYR A 336 8.34 3.93 5.60
N THR A 337 8.80 2.96 4.83
CA THR A 337 8.80 3.01 3.35
C THR A 337 7.42 3.17 2.72
N GLY A 338 6.35 2.70 3.37
CA GLY A 338 4.97 2.91 2.95
C GLY A 338 4.44 4.33 3.18
N LEU A 339 5.17 5.14 3.96
CA LEU A 339 4.84 6.53 4.27
C LEU A 339 5.65 7.54 3.43
N GLY A 340 6.38 7.06 2.41
CA GLY A 340 7.36 7.83 1.66
C GLY A 340 8.78 7.61 2.21
N ASP A 341 9.71 7.20 1.33
CA ASP A 341 11.08 6.91 1.74
C ASP A 341 11.94 8.17 1.85
N GLN A 342 12.28 8.53 3.08
CA GLN A 342 13.12 9.67 3.41
C GLN A 342 14.62 9.37 3.19
N SER A 343 15.05 8.11 3.32
CA SER A 343 16.44 7.69 3.18
C SER A 343 16.99 7.82 1.76
N GLY A 344 16.11 7.73 0.78
CA GLY A 344 16.48 7.69 -0.63
C GLY A 344 16.98 6.33 -1.10
N ALA A 345 16.84 5.29 -0.28
CA ALA A 345 17.26 3.94 -0.61
C ALA A 345 16.21 3.20 -1.48
N LYS A 346 14.90 3.44 -1.25
CA LYS A 346 13.82 2.85 -2.05
C LYS A 346 13.89 3.36 -3.49
N GLN A 347 14.09 2.45 -4.43
CA GLN A 347 14.21 2.75 -5.85
C GLN A 347 12.81 2.80 -6.49
N THR A 348 12.15 3.95 -6.32
CA THR A 348 10.83 4.23 -6.90
C THR A 348 10.95 4.63 -8.37
N VAL A 349 9.84 4.57 -9.12
CA VAL A 349 9.82 5.04 -10.52
C VAL A 349 10.22 6.51 -10.64
N ARG A 350 9.85 7.36 -9.70
CA ARG A 350 10.28 8.76 -9.67
C ARG A 350 11.79 8.92 -9.59
N ARG A 351 12.46 8.09 -8.79
CA ARG A 351 13.91 8.14 -8.60
C ARG A 351 14.69 7.46 -9.73
N THR A 352 14.04 6.61 -10.49
CA THR A 352 14.64 5.80 -11.55
C THR A 352 14.13 6.23 -12.92
N PHE A 353 13.14 5.58 -13.45
CA PHE A 353 12.65 5.76 -14.82
C PHE A 353 12.16 7.17 -15.14
N LEU A 354 11.42 7.83 -14.25
CA LEU A 354 10.98 9.20 -14.50
C LEU A 354 12.13 10.20 -14.47
N LEU A 355 13.13 9.97 -13.62
CA LEU A 355 14.34 10.78 -13.61
C LEU A 355 15.14 10.58 -14.90
N ASP A 356 15.22 9.35 -15.41
CA ASP A 356 15.85 9.05 -16.69
C ASP A 356 15.09 9.73 -17.83
N ALA A 357 13.76 9.62 -17.86
CA ALA A 357 12.91 10.33 -18.85
C ALA A 357 13.16 11.84 -18.83
N TYR A 358 13.16 12.45 -17.65
CA TYR A 358 13.39 13.87 -17.47
C TYR A 358 14.78 14.29 -17.97
N ARG A 359 15.82 13.54 -17.65
CA ARG A 359 17.20 13.80 -18.11
C ARG A 359 17.34 13.71 -19.62
N HIS A 360 16.46 12.97 -20.30
CA HIS A 360 16.40 12.85 -21.74
C HIS A 360 15.33 13.74 -22.39
N GLY A 361 14.89 14.79 -21.67
CA GLY A 361 14.04 15.85 -22.23
C GLY A 361 12.54 15.65 -22.10
N ALA A 362 12.06 14.61 -21.40
CA ALA A 362 10.64 14.48 -21.11
C ALA A 362 10.15 15.65 -20.26
N LYS A 363 9.00 16.19 -20.60
CA LYS A 363 8.29 17.22 -19.81
C LYS A 363 7.30 16.52 -18.90
N ILE A 364 7.29 16.88 -17.62
CA ILE A 364 6.43 16.28 -16.61
C ILE A 364 5.58 17.37 -15.96
N MET A 365 4.27 17.18 -15.92
CA MET A 365 3.30 18.07 -15.29
C MET A 365 2.57 17.30 -14.18
N VAL A 366 2.57 17.86 -12.98
CA VAL A 366 1.80 17.36 -11.82
C VAL A 366 0.57 18.24 -11.60
N HIS A 367 -0.33 17.83 -10.70
CA HIS A 367 -1.62 18.51 -10.50
C HIS A 367 -2.46 18.63 -11.79
N CYS A 368 -2.27 17.68 -12.72
CA CYS A 368 -2.88 17.71 -14.04
C CYS A 368 -3.67 16.42 -14.29
N ARG A 369 -4.99 16.50 -14.15
CA ARG A 369 -5.91 15.39 -14.37
C ARG A 369 -6.36 15.37 -15.82
N ALA A 370 -6.16 14.27 -16.52
CA ALA A 370 -6.68 14.07 -17.88
C ALA A 370 -8.21 13.89 -17.83
N ASP A 371 -8.92 14.66 -18.64
CA ASP A 371 -10.36 14.60 -18.74
C ASP A 371 -10.80 13.68 -19.87
N ARG A 372 -10.17 13.80 -21.05
CA ARG A 372 -10.47 12.97 -22.22
C ARG A 372 -9.29 12.86 -23.18
N ILE A 373 -9.30 11.82 -24.00
CA ILE A 373 -8.40 11.64 -25.15
C ILE A 373 -9.03 12.30 -26.36
N LEU A 374 -8.23 13.05 -27.09
CA LEU A 374 -8.65 13.64 -28.39
C LEU A 374 -8.48 12.58 -29.47
N VAL A 375 -9.54 12.38 -30.25
CA VAL A 375 -9.57 11.40 -31.34
C VAL A 375 -9.98 12.12 -32.64
N GLU A 376 -9.18 11.95 -33.67
CA GLU A 376 -9.44 12.49 -35.02
C GLU A 376 -9.32 11.33 -36.03
N GLN A 377 -10.35 11.13 -36.83
CA GLN A 377 -10.40 10.10 -37.87
C GLN A 377 -10.00 8.68 -37.37
N GLY A 378 -10.41 8.31 -36.16
CA GLY A 378 -10.10 7.00 -35.55
C GLY A 378 -8.66 6.87 -35.03
N CYS A 379 -7.92 7.94 -34.95
CA CYS A 379 -6.56 7.98 -34.41
C CYS A 379 -6.45 8.94 -33.22
N ALA A 380 -5.49 8.66 -32.34
CA ALA A 380 -5.14 9.59 -31.26
C ALA A 380 -4.66 10.93 -31.84
N ALA A 381 -5.17 12.03 -31.31
CA ALA A 381 -4.75 13.40 -31.61
C ALA A 381 -4.19 14.13 -30.38
N GLY A 382 -4.35 13.55 -29.17
CA GLY A 382 -3.83 14.13 -27.94
C GLY A 382 -4.70 13.89 -26.73
N VAL A 383 -4.53 14.77 -25.72
CA VAL A 383 -5.22 14.71 -24.43
C VAL A 383 -5.67 16.11 -24.03
N GLU A 384 -6.91 16.24 -23.57
CA GLU A 384 -7.37 17.40 -22.78
C GLU A 384 -7.30 17.06 -21.30
N ALA A 385 -6.80 18.00 -20.50
CA ALA A 385 -6.60 17.85 -19.07
C ALA A 385 -6.90 19.16 -18.32
N ALA A 386 -7.20 19.04 -17.05
CA ALA A 386 -7.37 20.15 -16.12
C ALA A 386 -6.19 20.19 -15.14
N TYR A 387 -5.53 21.34 -15.09
CA TYR A 387 -4.53 21.65 -14.06
C TYR A 387 -5.20 22.35 -12.88
N SER A 388 -4.87 21.94 -11.66
CA SER A 388 -5.35 22.61 -10.44
C SER A 388 -4.33 22.40 -9.30
N ASP A 389 -3.63 23.46 -8.91
CA ASP A 389 -2.61 23.40 -7.88
C ASP A 389 -3.14 23.79 -6.47
N PRO A 390 -2.39 23.49 -5.41
CA PRO A 390 -2.78 23.84 -4.03
C PRO A 390 -2.88 25.34 -3.78
N GLN A 391 -2.33 26.20 -4.64
CA GLN A 391 -2.44 27.64 -4.58
C GLN A 391 -3.72 28.18 -5.23
N GLY A 392 -4.57 27.27 -5.77
CA GLY A 392 -5.84 27.61 -6.39
C GLY A 392 -5.73 28.06 -7.85
N ARG A 393 -4.56 27.94 -8.49
CA ARG A 393 -4.44 28.17 -9.93
C ARG A 393 -5.06 27.02 -10.70
N THR A 394 -5.84 27.35 -11.69
CA THR A 394 -6.46 26.39 -12.62
C THR A 394 -6.11 26.74 -14.05
N ALA A 395 -5.96 25.73 -14.90
CA ALA A 395 -5.75 25.93 -16.33
C ALA A 395 -6.28 24.75 -17.15
N LYS A 396 -6.75 25.01 -18.36
CA LYS A 396 -7.01 23.97 -19.35
C LYS A 396 -5.70 23.63 -20.05
N VAL A 397 -5.36 22.34 -20.08
CA VAL A 397 -4.15 21.83 -20.72
C VAL A 397 -4.53 20.95 -21.90
N THR A 398 -3.90 21.19 -23.04
CA THR A 398 -4.05 20.39 -24.26
C THR A 398 -2.68 19.88 -24.68
N ILE A 399 -2.51 18.57 -24.74
CA ILE A 399 -1.31 17.95 -25.32
C ILE A 399 -1.69 17.38 -26.68
N ARG A 400 -1.11 17.90 -27.76
CA ARG A 400 -1.26 17.32 -29.08
C ARG A 400 -0.21 16.22 -29.27
N ALA A 401 -0.64 15.00 -29.50
CA ALA A 401 0.25 13.86 -29.64
C ALA A 401 -0.41 12.74 -30.45
N PRO A 402 0.27 12.17 -31.46
CA PRO A 402 -0.25 11.05 -32.24
C PRO A 402 -0.20 9.71 -31.49
N GLN A 403 0.48 9.67 -30.36
CA GLN A 403 0.50 8.52 -29.46
C GLN A 403 0.09 8.94 -28.06
N VAL A 404 -0.87 8.26 -27.48
CA VAL A 404 -1.35 8.48 -26.11
C VAL A 404 -1.23 7.17 -25.32
N VAL A 405 -0.55 7.23 -24.19
CA VAL A 405 -0.45 6.07 -23.28
C VAL A 405 -1.33 6.30 -22.06
N VAL A 406 -2.31 5.44 -21.87
CA VAL A 406 -3.17 5.40 -20.68
C VAL A 406 -2.47 4.56 -19.62
N ALA A 407 -2.03 5.20 -18.54
CA ALA A 407 -1.25 4.60 -17.45
C ALA A 407 -1.68 5.09 -16.06
N CYS A 408 -3.00 5.36 -15.90
CA CYS A 408 -3.59 5.91 -14.67
C CYS A 408 -3.88 4.86 -13.59
N GLY A 409 -3.46 3.61 -13.79
CA GLY A 409 -3.78 2.47 -12.94
C GLY A 409 -5.18 1.91 -13.17
N SER A 410 -5.43 0.69 -12.65
CA SER A 410 -6.68 -0.04 -12.93
C SER A 410 -7.95 0.65 -12.40
N LEU A 411 -7.82 1.66 -11.56
CA LEU A 411 -8.95 2.40 -11.01
C LEU A 411 -9.36 3.59 -11.89
N GLU A 412 -8.41 4.29 -12.54
CA GLU A 412 -8.67 5.50 -13.31
C GLU A 412 -8.47 5.33 -14.83
N SER A 413 -7.67 4.36 -15.28
CA SER A 413 -7.50 4.10 -16.73
C SER A 413 -8.81 3.77 -17.44
N PRO A 414 -9.65 2.87 -16.91
CA PRO A 414 -10.96 2.62 -17.53
C PRO A 414 -11.87 3.85 -17.45
N ALA A 415 -11.82 4.64 -16.38
CA ALA A 415 -12.64 5.84 -16.24
C ALA A 415 -12.29 6.89 -17.30
N LEU A 416 -11.01 7.07 -17.63
CA LEU A 416 -10.58 7.95 -18.73
C LEU A 416 -11.12 7.47 -20.09
N LEU A 417 -11.06 6.18 -20.36
CA LEU A 417 -11.59 5.59 -21.61
C LEU A 417 -13.12 5.73 -21.67
N LEU A 418 -13.83 5.48 -20.57
CA LEU A 418 -15.29 5.65 -20.46
C LEU A 418 -15.72 7.12 -20.66
N ARG A 419 -15.00 8.09 -20.05
CA ARG A 419 -15.26 9.52 -20.28
C ARG A 419 -15.05 9.91 -21.74
N THR A 420 -14.09 9.27 -22.40
CA THR A 420 -13.79 9.52 -23.81
C THR A 420 -14.76 8.79 -24.75
N GLY A 421 -15.38 7.69 -24.30
CA GLY A 421 -16.28 6.85 -25.11
C GLY A 421 -15.55 5.93 -26.08
N ILE A 422 -14.36 5.43 -25.74
CA ILE A 422 -13.50 4.56 -26.57
C ILE A 422 -13.08 3.29 -25.82
N GLY A 423 -12.53 2.30 -26.54
CA GLY A 423 -11.96 1.06 -25.99
C GLY A 423 -12.93 -0.13 -25.98
N GLY A 424 -14.15 0.06 -26.46
CA GLY A 424 -15.14 -1.00 -26.66
C GLY A 424 -15.80 -1.53 -25.38
N PRO A 425 -16.54 -2.66 -25.46
CA PRO A 425 -17.44 -3.12 -24.39
C PRO A 425 -16.72 -3.68 -23.15
N ALA A 426 -15.45 -4.02 -23.26
CA ALA A 426 -14.67 -4.61 -22.18
C ALA A 426 -14.07 -3.58 -21.20
N VAL A 427 -14.16 -2.27 -21.53
CA VAL A 427 -13.62 -1.19 -20.67
C VAL A 427 -14.26 -1.22 -19.29
N GLY A 428 -13.43 -1.22 -18.26
CA GLY A 428 -13.85 -1.25 -16.86
C GLY A 428 -14.30 -2.62 -16.37
N LYS A 429 -14.53 -3.58 -17.25
CA LYS A 429 -14.89 -4.95 -16.87
C LYS A 429 -13.66 -5.70 -16.32
N TYR A 430 -13.93 -6.82 -15.65
CA TYR A 430 -12.90 -7.73 -15.15
C TYR A 430 -11.94 -7.14 -14.11
N LEU A 431 -12.36 -6.14 -13.32
CA LEU A 431 -11.57 -5.65 -12.20
C LEU A 431 -11.17 -6.83 -11.30
N ARG A 432 -9.89 -7.12 -11.23
CA ARG A 432 -9.29 -8.05 -10.27
C ARG A 432 -8.66 -7.23 -9.16
N VAL A 433 -8.81 -7.70 -7.94
CA VAL A 433 -8.33 -6.94 -6.77
C VAL A 433 -7.32 -7.73 -5.94
N GLN A 434 -7.09 -9.02 -6.25
CA GLN A 434 -6.32 -9.91 -5.39
C GLN A 434 -6.77 -9.74 -3.92
N PRO A 435 -8.02 -10.09 -3.58
CA PRO A 435 -8.58 -9.79 -2.28
C PRO A 435 -7.74 -10.42 -1.18
N GLY A 436 -7.40 -9.60 -0.18
CA GLY A 436 -6.59 -10.00 0.94
C GLY A 436 -7.32 -9.84 2.26
N GLY A 437 -6.91 -10.64 3.23
CA GLY A 437 -7.35 -10.56 4.62
C GLY A 437 -6.17 -10.62 5.57
N ALA A 438 -6.45 -10.61 6.88
CA ALA A 438 -5.45 -10.65 7.92
C ALA A 438 -5.86 -11.54 9.10
N VAL A 439 -4.86 -12.18 9.70
CA VAL A 439 -4.95 -12.81 11.02
C VAL A 439 -3.83 -12.25 11.91
N TYR A 440 -4.14 -12.03 13.17
CA TYR A 440 -3.24 -11.41 14.13
C TYR A 440 -2.85 -12.42 15.22
N GLY A 441 -1.57 -12.68 15.38
CA GLY A 441 -1.05 -13.52 16.46
C GLY A 441 -0.42 -12.67 17.56
N VAL A 442 -0.85 -12.86 18.81
CA VAL A 442 -0.26 -12.23 19.98
C VAL A 442 0.80 -13.14 20.56
N TYR A 443 2.01 -12.63 20.73
CA TYR A 443 3.17 -13.38 21.24
C TYR A 443 3.58 -12.90 22.63
N GLU A 444 4.45 -13.64 23.28
CA GLU A 444 5.06 -13.25 24.55
C GLU A 444 6.04 -12.08 24.36
N GLU A 445 6.85 -12.16 23.29
CA GLU A 445 7.84 -11.15 22.96
C GLU A 445 7.27 -10.07 22.05
N LYS A 446 7.80 -8.84 22.21
CA LYS A 446 7.43 -7.72 21.35
C LYS A 446 7.78 -7.98 19.88
N GLN A 447 6.82 -7.80 19.01
CA GLN A 447 6.96 -7.99 17.56
C GLN A 447 7.32 -6.68 16.83
N ARG A 448 6.84 -5.53 17.30
CA ARG A 448 7.13 -4.19 16.76
C ARG A 448 6.89 -4.10 15.25
N GLY A 449 5.65 -4.28 14.80
CA GLY A 449 5.26 -4.38 13.39
C GLY A 449 5.59 -3.20 12.48
N TRP A 450 5.99 -2.09 13.06
CA TRP A 450 6.44 -0.90 12.36
C TRP A 450 7.95 -0.87 12.09
N TRP A 451 8.72 -1.82 12.60
CA TRP A 451 10.18 -1.80 12.54
C TRP A 451 10.76 -2.78 11.54
N GLY A 452 11.80 -2.36 10.81
CA GLY A 452 12.55 -3.21 9.89
C GLY A 452 11.91 -3.34 8.51
N SER A 453 12.56 -4.08 7.63
CA SER A 453 12.07 -4.30 6.26
C SER A 453 10.79 -5.12 6.26
N PRO A 454 9.69 -4.59 5.69
CA PRO A 454 8.46 -5.37 5.53
C PRO A 454 8.59 -6.42 4.43
N MET A 455 7.65 -7.34 4.36
CA MET A 455 7.46 -8.29 3.26
C MET A 455 8.65 -9.21 2.95
N THR A 456 9.57 -9.43 3.91
CA THR A 456 10.80 -10.17 3.64
C THR A 456 10.67 -11.68 3.75
N ALA A 457 9.62 -12.19 4.39
CA ALA A 457 9.25 -13.60 4.39
C ALA A 457 7.90 -13.81 3.72
N ASN A 458 7.81 -14.76 2.80
CA ASN A 458 6.57 -15.16 2.16
C ASN A 458 6.30 -16.66 2.40
N CYS A 459 5.04 -17.04 2.65
CA CYS A 459 4.59 -18.42 2.52
C CYS A 459 4.04 -18.61 1.11
N THR A 460 4.65 -19.54 0.35
CA THR A 460 4.35 -19.81 -1.06
C THR A 460 3.75 -21.20 -1.30
N GLU A 461 3.47 -21.96 -0.26
CA GLU A 461 2.94 -23.33 -0.32
C GLU A 461 1.65 -23.44 -1.14
N PHE A 462 0.79 -22.41 -1.07
CA PHE A 462 -0.58 -22.45 -1.57
C PHE A 462 -0.82 -21.51 -2.76
N VAL A 463 0.23 -21.16 -3.51
CA VAL A 463 0.09 -20.31 -4.71
C VAL A 463 -0.74 -20.98 -5.81
N ASP A 464 -0.83 -22.30 -5.79
CA ASP A 464 -1.73 -23.12 -6.58
C ASP A 464 -2.35 -24.20 -5.68
N THR A 465 -3.68 -24.22 -5.57
CA THR A 465 -4.43 -25.24 -4.81
C THR A 465 -4.92 -26.40 -5.69
N GLY A 466 -4.38 -26.52 -6.90
CA GLY A 466 -4.62 -27.64 -7.83
C GLY A 466 -5.47 -27.28 -9.05
N ASP A 467 -5.95 -26.05 -9.15
CA ASP A 467 -6.75 -25.52 -10.26
C ASP A 467 -6.15 -24.25 -10.90
N GLY A 468 -4.90 -23.94 -10.57
CA GLY A 468 -4.20 -22.73 -11.00
C GLY A 468 -4.57 -21.49 -10.19
N TYR A 469 -5.40 -21.61 -9.18
CA TYR A 469 -5.78 -20.55 -8.25
C TYR A 469 -5.31 -20.90 -6.84
N GLY A 470 -5.06 -19.88 -6.04
CA GLY A 470 -4.56 -20.04 -4.69
C GLY A 470 -4.25 -18.70 -4.03
N PHE A 471 -3.32 -18.72 -3.08
CA PHE A 471 -2.92 -17.54 -2.35
C PHE A 471 -1.45 -17.64 -1.92
N TYR A 472 -0.86 -16.49 -1.67
CA TYR A 472 0.41 -16.41 -0.95
C TYR A 472 0.26 -15.49 0.26
N MET A 473 1.15 -15.65 1.23
CA MET A 473 1.12 -14.84 2.44
C MET A 473 2.38 -14.01 2.59
N GLU A 474 2.22 -12.85 3.17
CA GLU A 474 3.30 -11.90 3.42
C GLU A 474 3.03 -11.09 4.69
N ILE A 475 4.00 -10.25 5.07
CA ILE A 475 3.95 -9.55 6.35
C ILE A 475 4.14 -8.05 6.13
N PRO A 476 3.10 -7.25 6.38
CA PRO A 476 3.14 -5.81 6.21
C PRO A 476 3.90 -5.13 7.36
N ALA A 477 4.27 -3.86 7.15
CA ALA A 477 4.59 -2.95 8.23
C ALA A 477 3.41 -2.00 8.44
N PHE A 478 2.94 -1.90 9.67
CA PHE A 478 1.85 -1.00 10.03
C PHE A 478 2.29 0.02 11.07
N ALA A 479 1.94 1.27 10.85
CA ALA A 479 2.01 2.30 11.86
C ALA A 479 0.70 2.34 12.70
N PRO A 480 0.72 2.93 13.90
CA PRO A 480 -0.36 2.78 14.88
C PRO A 480 -1.74 3.26 14.45
N GLY A 481 -1.83 4.34 13.68
CA GLY A 481 -3.10 4.89 13.25
C GLY A 481 -3.81 3.96 12.26
N PHE A 482 -3.09 3.48 11.24
CA PHE A 482 -3.63 2.50 10.31
C PHE A 482 -4.04 1.22 11.05
N TYR A 483 -3.18 0.75 11.95
CA TYR A 483 -3.47 -0.45 12.74
C TYR A 483 -4.78 -0.31 13.52
N ALA A 484 -4.95 0.81 14.24
CA ALA A 484 -6.18 1.11 14.97
C ALA A 484 -7.40 1.13 14.06
N SER A 485 -7.27 1.69 12.86
CA SER A 485 -8.39 1.80 11.92
C SER A 485 -8.81 0.48 11.28
N VAL A 486 -7.92 -0.51 11.15
CA VAL A 486 -8.27 -1.83 10.55
C VAL A 486 -8.75 -2.83 11.60
N ILE A 487 -8.46 -2.61 12.88
CA ILE A 487 -9.02 -3.41 13.98
C ILE A 487 -10.51 -3.05 14.13
N PRO A 488 -11.41 -4.04 14.13
CA PRO A 488 -12.84 -3.81 14.29
C PRO A 488 -13.16 -3.20 15.67
N TRP A 489 -13.99 -2.19 15.66
CA TRP A 489 -14.49 -1.58 16.88
C TRP A 489 -15.78 -2.28 17.35
N SER A 490 -15.76 -2.89 18.53
CA SER A 490 -16.95 -3.46 19.17
C SER A 490 -17.41 -2.66 20.38
N SER A 491 -16.47 -1.99 21.05
CA SER A 491 -16.66 -0.96 22.06
C SER A 491 -15.36 -0.22 22.26
N GLY A 492 -15.44 1.00 22.82
CA GLY A 492 -14.24 1.80 23.07
C GLY A 492 -13.27 1.12 24.04
N LYS A 493 -13.79 0.43 25.06
CA LYS A 493 -12.96 -0.32 26.01
C LYS A 493 -12.22 -1.48 25.34
N VAL A 494 -12.92 -2.35 24.61
CA VAL A 494 -12.33 -3.51 23.94
C VAL A 494 -11.28 -3.06 22.93
N HIS A 495 -11.55 -1.99 22.18
CA HIS A 495 -10.58 -1.47 21.21
C HIS A 495 -9.30 -1.00 21.91
N LYS A 496 -9.38 -0.24 23.01
CA LYS A 496 -8.21 0.15 23.81
C LYS A 496 -7.44 -1.05 24.36
N GLU A 497 -8.13 -2.07 24.87
CA GLU A 497 -7.49 -3.32 25.32
C GLU A 497 -6.67 -3.99 24.23
N ILE A 498 -7.16 -3.99 22.98
CA ILE A 498 -6.43 -4.56 21.85
C ILE A 498 -5.23 -3.67 21.49
N MET A 499 -5.39 -2.35 21.51
CA MET A 499 -4.29 -1.44 21.21
C MET A 499 -3.11 -1.63 22.19
N THR A 500 -3.33 -1.96 23.44
CA THR A 500 -2.22 -2.28 24.37
C THR A 500 -1.48 -3.57 24.00
N LYS A 501 -2.07 -4.45 23.19
CA LYS A 501 -1.43 -5.69 22.71
C LYS A 501 -0.63 -5.47 21.41
N VAL A 502 -0.82 -4.35 20.69
CA VAL A 502 -0.21 -4.08 19.38
C VAL A 502 1.31 -4.28 19.36
N PRO A 503 2.09 -3.91 20.39
CA PRO A 503 3.53 -4.19 20.42
C PRO A 503 3.88 -5.68 20.31
N TYR A 504 3.00 -6.56 20.71
CA TYR A 504 3.18 -8.02 20.77
C TYR A 504 2.52 -8.77 19.62
N ILE A 505 1.86 -8.05 18.68
CA ILE A 505 1.14 -8.66 17.58
C ILE A 505 2.05 -8.79 16.36
N ALA A 506 2.09 -9.99 15.76
CA ALA A 506 2.46 -10.20 14.37
C ALA A 506 1.20 -10.31 13.52
N THR A 507 1.20 -9.67 12.34
CA THR A 507 0.08 -9.71 11.40
C THR A 507 0.50 -10.48 10.17
N PHE A 508 -0.21 -11.55 9.83
CA PHE A 508 -0.06 -12.26 8.57
C PHE A 508 -1.20 -11.90 7.65
N ILE A 509 -0.86 -11.42 6.46
CA ILE A 509 -1.81 -11.12 5.41
C ILE A 509 -1.63 -12.10 4.26
N TRP A 510 -2.67 -12.25 3.47
CA TRP A 510 -2.62 -13.02 2.22
C TRP A 510 -3.27 -12.24 1.10
N PHE A 511 -2.92 -12.61 -0.12
CA PHE A 511 -3.59 -12.17 -1.33
C PHE A 511 -3.92 -13.37 -2.20
N LEU A 512 -5.16 -13.41 -2.69
CA LEU A 512 -5.60 -14.46 -3.61
C LEU A 512 -5.18 -14.16 -5.05
N ARG A 513 -5.02 -15.19 -5.86
CA ARG A 513 -5.24 -15.11 -7.29
C ARG A 513 -6.75 -15.22 -7.51
N ASP A 514 -7.46 -14.09 -7.62
CA ASP A 514 -8.91 -14.10 -7.76
C ASP A 514 -9.38 -14.51 -9.16
N LYS A 515 -10.40 -15.35 -9.19
CA LYS A 515 -11.11 -15.85 -10.37
C LYS A 515 -12.36 -15.02 -10.64
N GLY A 516 -13.06 -14.60 -9.61
CA GLY A 516 -14.15 -13.63 -9.64
C GLY A 516 -13.65 -12.24 -10.04
N HIS A 517 -14.54 -11.35 -10.42
CA HIS A 517 -14.18 -10.00 -10.82
C HIS A 517 -15.28 -8.99 -10.48
N GLY A 518 -14.87 -7.75 -10.35
CA GLY A 518 -15.72 -6.58 -10.29
C GLY A 518 -15.65 -5.76 -11.58
N GLU A 519 -16.01 -4.49 -11.46
CA GLU A 519 -15.96 -3.54 -12.56
C GLU A 519 -15.68 -2.11 -12.08
N VAL A 520 -15.23 -1.29 -13.01
CA VAL A 520 -15.12 0.16 -12.89
C VAL A 520 -16.08 0.81 -13.87
N THR A 521 -16.93 1.68 -13.35
CA THR A 521 -17.83 2.54 -14.12
C THR A 521 -17.53 4.01 -13.82
N ILE A 522 -18.31 4.93 -14.39
CA ILE A 522 -18.24 6.35 -14.03
C ILE A 522 -19.61 6.85 -13.57
N ASP A 523 -19.60 7.79 -12.61
CA ASP A 523 -20.78 8.52 -12.18
C ASP A 523 -21.15 9.62 -13.19
N LYS A 524 -22.24 10.36 -12.91
CA LYS A 524 -22.72 11.47 -13.76
C LYS A 524 -21.70 12.62 -13.90
N SER A 525 -20.76 12.73 -12.98
CA SER A 525 -19.67 13.70 -12.99
C SER A 525 -18.40 13.18 -13.65
N GLY A 526 -18.41 11.92 -14.15
CA GLY A 526 -17.27 11.26 -14.78
C GLY A 526 -16.24 10.73 -13.78
N ASN A 527 -16.57 10.63 -12.50
CA ASN A 527 -15.65 10.05 -11.51
C ASN A 527 -15.75 8.52 -11.52
N ALA A 528 -14.60 7.87 -11.30
CA ALA A 528 -14.55 6.41 -11.22
C ALA A 528 -15.35 5.86 -10.03
N VAL A 529 -16.17 4.86 -10.31
CA VAL A 529 -16.94 4.07 -9.35
C VAL A 529 -16.48 2.63 -9.46
N HIS A 530 -16.04 2.05 -8.35
CA HIS A 530 -15.44 0.72 -8.29
C HIS A 530 -16.40 -0.23 -7.59
N THR A 531 -16.69 -1.38 -8.18
CA THR A 531 -17.50 -2.44 -7.55
C THR A 531 -16.75 -3.75 -7.58
N TYR A 532 -16.79 -4.47 -6.47
CA TYR A 532 -16.24 -5.81 -6.35
C TYR A 532 -16.94 -6.57 -5.23
N GLN A 533 -17.14 -7.85 -5.42
CA GLN A 533 -17.62 -8.75 -4.39
C GLN A 533 -16.93 -10.11 -4.53
N LEU A 534 -16.57 -10.70 -3.41
CA LEU A 534 -15.94 -12.02 -3.35
C LEU A 534 -16.98 -13.13 -3.57
N SER A 535 -17.62 -13.12 -4.75
CA SER A 535 -18.77 -13.99 -5.06
C SER A 535 -18.40 -15.34 -5.69
N ASP A 536 -17.20 -15.49 -6.27
CA ASP A 536 -16.74 -16.75 -6.86
C ASP A 536 -16.45 -17.79 -5.78
N GLU A 537 -16.94 -19.02 -5.97
CA GLU A 537 -16.80 -20.10 -4.98
C GLU A 537 -15.34 -20.53 -4.77
N THR A 538 -14.51 -20.51 -5.83
CA THR A 538 -13.07 -20.79 -5.72
C THR A 538 -12.39 -19.75 -4.83
N ASP A 539 -12.73 -18.47 -5.03
CA ASP A 539 -12.16 -17.38 -4.25
C ASP A 539 -12.59 -17.46 -2.79
N GLN A 540 -13.85 -17.75 -2.51
CA GLN A 540 -14.34 -17.93 -1.13
C GLN A 540 -13.66 -19.12 -0.44
N LYS A 541 -13.53 -20.25 -1.13
CA LYS A 541 -12.81 -21.42 -0.63
C LYS A 541 -11.36 -21.07 -0.29
N ASN A 542 -10.65 -20.42 -1.21
CA ASN A 542 -9.26 -20.05 -1.01
C ASN A 542 -9.09 -18.97 0.07
N PHE A 543 -10.02 -18.04 0.20
CA PHE A 543 -10.01 -17.04 1.29
C PHE A 543 -10.14 -17.70 2.67
N ARG A 544 -11.07 -18.65 2.83
CA ARG A 544 -11.23 -19.43 4.06
C ARG A 544 -10.01 -20.31 4.33
N HIS A 545 -9.45 -20.94 3.30
CA HIS A 545 -8.23 -21.74 3.41
C HIS A 545 -7.03 -20.87 3.87
N ALA A 546 -6.86 -19.68 3.30
CA ALA A 546 -5.82 -18.75 3.70
C ALA A 546 -5.99 -18.30 5.16
N THR A 547 -7.22 -18.01 5.58
CA THR A 547 -7.55 -17.69 6.97
C THR A 547 -7.11 -18.81 7.93
N ALA A 548 -7.51 -20.05 7.65
CA ALA A 548 -7.15 -21.22 8.45
C ALA A 548 -5.64 -21.47 8.48
N THR A 549 -4.98 -21.32 7.33
CA THR A 549 -3.53 -21.47 7.19
C THR A 549 -2.77 -20.43 8.03
N ALA A 550 -3.19 -19.16 7.98
CA ALA A 550 -2.58 -18.10 8.80
C ALA A 550 -2.71 -18.42 10.31
N MET A 551 -3.85 -18.92 10.75
CA MET A 551 -4.06 -19.31 12.14
C MET A 551 -3.13 -20.46 12.55
N ARG A 552 -2.98 -21.50 11.71
CA ARG A 552 -2.06 -22.61 11.95
C ARG A 552 -0.60 -22.15 12.00
N ILE A 553 -0.19 -21.26 11.10
CA ILE A 553 1.17 -20.71 11.10
C ILE A 553 1.43 -19.93 12.40
N HIS A 554 0.47 -19.09 12.86
CA HIS A 554 0.59 -18.37 14.13
C HIS A 554 0.71 -19.31 15.32
N GLU A 555 -0.12 -20.35 15.37
CA GLU A 555 -0.09 -21.36 16.44
C GLU A 555 1.26 -22.08 16.46
N ALA A 556 1.70 -22.57 15.31
CA ALA A 556 2.98 -23.23 15.15
C ALA A 556 4.16 -22.32 15.51
N ALA A 557 4.08 -21.03 15.21
CA ALA A 557 5.09 -20.03 15.59
C ALA A 557 5.08 -19.65 17.08
N GLY A 558 4.15 -20.18 17.86
CA GLY A 558 4.09 -19.99 19.32
C GLY A 558 3.20 -18.81 19.76
N ALA A 559 2.26 -18.35 18.96
CA ALA A 559 1.29 -17.35 19.39
C ALA A 559 0.50 -17.85 20.60
N ARG A 560 0.33 -17.01 21.62
CA ARG A 560 -0.47 -17.29 22.82
C ARG A 560 -1.95 -16.99 22.61
N GLU A 561 -2.26 -16.07 21.71
CA GLU A 561 -3.61 -15.69 21.35
C GLU A 561 -3.64 -15.44 19.82
N ILE A 562 -4.72 -15.84 19.15
CA ILE A 562 -4.97 -15.58 17.75
C ILE A 562 -6.25 -14.77 17.66
N LEU A 563 -6.19 -13.64 16.94
CA LEU A 563 -7.31 -12.73 16.75
C LEU A 563 -7.74 -12.78 15.29
N PHE A 564 -9.04 -12.91 15.08
CA PHE A 564 -9.69 -12.87 13.76
C PHE A 564 -10.70 -11.73 13.70
N ALA A 565 -10.60 -10.90 12.65
CA ALA A 565 -11.43 -9.74 12.48
C ALA A 565 -12.68 -10.04 11.63
N MET A 566 -13.85 -9.86 12.22
CA MET A 566 -15.11 -9.56 11.51
C MET A 566 -15.26 -8.04 11.43
N SER A 567 -16.06 -7.52 10.52
CA SER A 567 -16.19 -6.06 10.36
C SER A 567 -16.71 -5.35 11.62
N ASN A 568 -17.47 -6.04 12.46
CA ASN A 568 -18.11 -5.49 13.66
C ASN A 568 -17.60 -6.06 14.98
N ARG A 569 -16.70 -7.05 14.98
CA ARG A 569 -16.15 -7.65 16.19
C ARG A 569 -14.83 -8.36 15.93
N LEU A 570 -14.07 -8.53 17.01
CA LEU A 570 -12.90 -9.39 17.05
C LEU A 570 -13.26 -10.73 17.73
N ILE A 571 -12.86 -11.83 17.10
CA ILE A 571 -13.00 -13.17 17.66
C ILE A 571 -11.61 -13.66 18.04
N SER A 572 -11.44 -14.24 19.22
CA SER A 572 -10.14 -14.70 19.69
C SER A 572 -10.12 -16.17 20.06
N TRP A 573 -8.97 -16.78 19.83
CA TRP A 573 -8.58 -18.07 20.38
C TRP A 573 -7.35 -17.88 21.27
N LYS A 574 -7.32 -18.55 22.42
CA LYS A 574 -6.18 -18.50 23.34
C LYS A 574 -5.59 -19.90 23.51
N ARG A 575 -4.26 -19.99 23.47
CA ARG A 575 -3.56 -21.22 23.83
C ARG A 575 -3.94 -21.64 25.27
N ASN A 576 -4.06 -22.92 25.50
CA ASN A 576 -4.45 -23.49 26.78
C ASN A 576 -5.93 -23.28 27.20
N GLN A 577 -6.80 -22.85 26.30
CA GLN A 577 -8.25 -22.91 26.50
C GLN A 577 -8.79 -24.31 26.14
N SER A 578 -10.07 -24.59 26.50
CA SER A 578 -10.70 -25.88 26.20
C SER A 578 -10.96 -26.13 24.72
N GLU A 579 -11.20 -25.07 23.93
CA GLU A 579 -11.40 -25.15 22.47
C GLU A 579 -10.06 -25.36 21.78
N SER A 580 -9.90 -26.42 20.99
CA SER A 580 -8.72 -26.62 20.17
C SER A 580 -8.66 -25.60 19.02
N LEU A 581 -7.45 -25.36 18.45
CA LEU A 581 -7.33 -24.48 17.29
C LEU A 581 -8.17 -24.96 16.10
N GLU A 582 -8.21 -26.25 15.83
CA GLU A 582 -8.99 -26.78 14.70
C GLU A 582 -10.51 -26.60 14.91
N ALA A 583 -11.02 -26.78 16.15
CA ALA A 583 -12.42 -26.46 16.44
C ALA A 583 -12.72 -24.97 16.30
N PHE A 584 -11.78 -24.10 16.68
CA PHE A 584 -11.87 -22.67 16.45
C PHE A 584 -11.91 -22.33 14.94
N ILE A 585 -11.00 -22.90 14.14
CA ILE A 585 -10.96 -22.73 12.68
C ILE A 585 -12.28 -23.20 12.05
N GLU A 586 -12.80 -24.36 12.46
CA GLU A 586 -14.09 -24.83 11.95
C GLU A 586 -15.23 -23.84 12.28
N ARG A 587 -15.25 -23.29 13.47
CA ARG A 587 -16.22 -22.27 13.87
C ARG A 587 -16.08 -20.98 13.02
N ILE A 588 -14.86 -20.51 12.82
CA ILE A 588 -14.59 -19.33 11.97
C ILE A 588 -14.95 -19.58 10.51
N SER A 589 -14.79 -20.80 10.01
CA SER A 589 -15.15 -21.13 8.62
C SER A 589 -16.65 -20.99 8.32
N LYS A 590 -17.49 -20.99 9.34
CA LYS A 590 -18.95 -20.82 9.26
C LYS A 590 -19.39 -19.35 9.35
N GLU A 591 -18.48 -18.44 9.72
CA GLU A 591 -18.76 -17.02 9.75
C GLU A 591 -19.04 -16.46 8.33
N PRO A 592 -19.95 -15.50 8.21
CA PRO A 592 -20.24 -14.87 6.91
C PRO A 592 -18.97 -14.22 6.32
N LEU A 593 -18.84 -14.30 5.02
CA LEU A 593 -17.71 -13.76 4.26
C LEU A 593 -18.13 -12.62 3.32
N LEU A 594 -19.37 -12.66 2.84
CA LEU A 594 -19.90 -11.71 1.86
C LEU A 594 -20.44 -10.44 2.52
N ASP A 595 -20.82 -9.49 1.70
CA ASP A 595 -21.54 -8.26 2.07
C ASP A 595 -20.81 -7.42 3.14
N GLY A 596 -19.47 -7.41 3.07
CA GLY A 596 -18.65 -6.65 4.00
C GLY A 596 -18.56 -7.25 5.42
N ALA A 597 -18.99 -8.51 5.62
CA ALA A 597 -18.93 -9.16 6.93
C ALA A 597 -17.51 -9.33 7.47
N GLN A 598 -16.51 -9.44 6.58
CA GLN A 598 -15.10 -9.48 6.92
C GLN A 598 -14.34 -8.33 6.23
N PRO A 599 -13.35 -7.71 6.88
CA PRO A 599 -12.51 -6.69 6.25
C PRO A 599 -11.71 -7.30 5.11
N ILE A 600 -11.89 -6.78 3.89
CA ILE A 600 -11.10 -7.16 2.73
C ILE A 600 -10.31 -5.94 2.25
N ILE A 601 -9.04 -6.14 1.96
CA ILE A 601 -8.14 -5.12 1.42
C ILE A 601 -7.61 -5.54 0.06
N SER A 602 -7.26 -4.57 -0.76
CA SER A 602 -6.56 -4.78 -2.02
C SER A 602 -5.52 -3.69 -2.24
N ALA A 603 -4.29 -4.10 -2.53
CA ALA A 603 -3.21 -3.24 -3.01
C ALA A 603 -2.84 -3.55 -4.47
N HIS A 604 -3.56 -4.47 -5.13
CA HIS A 604 -3.19 -5.07 -6.41
C HIS A 604 -4.37 -5.07 -7.41
N GLN A 605 -4.82 -3.87 -7.81
CA GLN A 605 -5.92 -3.73 -8.77
C GLN A 605 -5.41 -3.94 -10.20
N LEU A 606 -6.10 -4.82 -10.99
CA LEU A 606 -5.65 -5.32 -12.29
C LEU A 606 -6.81 -5.43 -13.30
N CYS A 607 -6.49 -5.61 -14.57
CA CYS A 607 -7.33 -6.20 -15.64
C CYS A 607 -8.46 -5.32 -16.21
N THR A 608 -8.68 -4.10 -15.77
CA THR A 608 -9.83 -3.27 -16.21
C THR A 608 -9.75 -2.74 -17.63
N CYS A 609 -8.56 -2.82 -18.27
CA CYS A 609 -8.33 -2.54 -19.68
C CYS A 609 -7.45 -3.64 -20.30
N ARG A 610 -7.75 -4.91 -19.99
CA ARG A 610 -6.87 -6.03 -20.26
C ARG A 610 -6.53 -6.21 -21.74
N MET A 611 -5.31 -6.69 -21.99
CA MET A 611 -4.84 -7.14 -23.31
C MET A 611 -5.43 -8.51 -23.64
N GLY A 612 -5.57 -8.79 -24.92
CA GLY A 612 -5.92 -10.12 -25.39
C GLY A 612 -6.28 -10.14 -26.88
N ASN A 613 -6.50 -11.32 -27.43
CA ASN A 613 -6.84 -11.54 -28.83
C ASN A 613 -8.35 -11.41 -29.13
N ASP A 614 -9.22 -11.57 -28.10
CA ASP A 614 -10.67 -11.48 -28.27
C ASP A 614 -11.18 -10.04 -28.02
N PRO A 615 -11.74 -9.35 -29.04
CA PRO A 615 -12.22 -7.98 -28.92
C PRO A 615 -13.45 -7.81 -28.01
N GLN A 616 -14.18 -8.87 -27.73
CA GLN A 616 -15.36 -8.80 -26.84
C GLN A 616 -14.96 -8.77 -25.36
N THR A 617 -13.82 -9.35 -25.04
CA THR A 617 -13.35 -9.51 -23.67
C THR A 617 -12.05 -8.76 -23.38
N SER A 618 -11.45 -8.10 -24.37
CA SER A 618 -10.19 -7.37 -24.24
C SER A 618 -10.31 -5.96 -24.81
N VAL A 619 -9.83 -4.97 -24.07
CA VAL A 619 -9.80 -3.54 -24.45
C VAL A 619 -8.68 -3.28 -25.45
N ALA A 620 -7.48 -3.72 -25.11
CA ALA A 620 -6.30 -3.62 -25.95
C ALA A 620 -6.04 -4.96 -26.68
N ASP A 621 -5.39 -4.87 -27.84
CA ASP A 621 -4.86 -6.04 -28.50
C ASP A 621 -3.65 -6.61 -27.75
N THR A 622 -3.04 -7.66 -28.27
CA THR A 622 -1.90 -8.34 -27.64
C THR A 622 -0.61 -7.50 -27.63
N THR A 623 -0.58 -6.36 -28.32
CA THR A 623 0.53 -5.39 -28.31
C THR A 623 0.35 -4.29 -27.27
N GLY A 624 -0.87 -4.11 -26.79
CA GLY A 624 -1.28 -3.04 -25.85
C GLY A 624 -1.97 -1.84 -26.52
N GLU A 625 -2.15 -1.84 -27.85
CA GLU A 625 -2.87 -0.79 -28.58
C GLU A 625 -4.39 -1.03 -28.52
N LEU A 626 -5.18 0.04 -28.40
CA LEU A 626 -6.63 -0.06 -28.54
C LEU A 626 -7.01 -0.51 -29.94
N ARG A 627 -8.12 -1.24 -30.07
CA ARG A 627 -8.57 -1.77 -31.35
C ARG A 627 -9.32 -0.74 -32.18
N ASP A 628 -10.11 0.08 -31.54
CA ASP A 628 -11.03 1.07 -32.13
C ASP A 628 -10.38 2.44 -32.37
N VAL A 629 -9.29 2.76 -31.65
CA VAL A 629 -8.56 4.02 -31.82
C VAL A 629 -7.07 3.76 -31.93
N LYS A 630 -6.49 4.01 -33.10
CA LYS A 630 -5.07 3.83 -33.32
C LYS A 630 -4.23 4.90 -32.59
N GLY A 631 -3.08 4.49 -32.07
CA GLY A 631 -2.20 5.38 -31.32
C GLY A 631 -2.59 5.55 -29.85
N VAL A 632 -3.63 4.87 -29.35
CA VAL A 632 -3.93 4.80 -27.92
C VAL A 632 -3.47 3.46 -27.36
N TRP A 633 -2.69 3.49 -26.28
CA TRP A 633 -2.02 2.33 -25.68
C TRP A 633 -2.33 2.20 -24.19
N ILE A 634 -2.41 0.99 -23.68
CA ILE A 634 -2.55 0.73 -22.25
C ILE A 634 -1.16 0.39 -21.68
N GLY A 635 -0.73 1.16 -20.66
CA GLY A 635 0.63 1.09 -20.12
C GLY A 635 0.70 0.89 -18.61
N ASP A 636 -0.26 0.19 -17.99
CA ASP A 636 -0.32 -0.01 -16.54
C ASP A 636 -0.91 -1.37 -16.13
N ALA A 637 -1.25 -1.53 -14.86
CA ALA A 637 -1.83 -2.74 -14.28
C ALA A 637 -3.14 -3.18 -14.93
N SER A 638 -3.90 -2.25 -15.50
CA SER A 638 -5.17 -2.54 -16.17
C SER A 638 -5.01 -3.41 -17.41
N ALA A 639 -3.81 -3.41 -18.01
CA ALA A 639 -3.45 -4.20 -19.18
C ALA A 639 -3.31 -5.71 -18.89
N CYS A 640 -3.06 -6.10 -17.64
CA CYS A 640 -2.90 -7.51 -17.27
C CYS A 640 -4.13 -8.33 -17.66
N PRO A 641 -3.99 -9.46 -18.35
CA PRO A 641 -5.11 -10.30 -18.75
C PRO A 641 -5.87 -10.95 -17.59
N THR A 642 -5.14 -11.37 -16.54
CA THR A 642 -5.69 -12.04 -15.35
C THR A 642 -5.05 -11.55 -14.07
N SER A 643 -5.64 -11.90 -12.95
CA SER A 643 -5.01 -11.81 -11.63
C SER A 643 -3.69 -12.60 -11.60
N LEU A 644 -2.69 -12.11 -10.88
CA LEU A 644 -1.34 -12.67 -10.87
C LEU A 644 -1.11 -13.68 -9.74
N GLY A 645 -1.81 -13.54 -8.60
CA GLY A 645 -1.44 -14.26 -7.38
C GLY A 645 -0.03 -13.91 -6.90
N ALA A 646 0.43 -12.68 -7.18
CA ALA A 646 1.74 -12.14 -6.81
C ALA A 646 1.69 -10.61 -6.80
N ASN A 647 2.65 -9.95 -6.15
CA ASN A 647 2.77 -8.49 -6.18
C ASN A 647 3.05 -8.02 -7.61
N PRO A 648 2.29 -7.04 -8.15
CA PRO A 648 2.22 -6.83 -9.59
C PRO A 648 3.31 -5.90 -10.17
N MET A 649 4.11 -5.22 -9.35
CA MET A 649 4.98 -4.12 -9.80
C MET A 649 5.93 -4.54 -10.94
N ILE A 650 6.67 -5.63 -10.79
CA ILE A 650 7.63 -6.11 -11.81
C ILE A 650 6.89 -6.52 -13.09
N THR A 651 5.74 -7.19 -12.96
CA THR A 651 4.89 -7.57 -14.09
C THR A 651 4.38 -6.35 -14.87
N ILE A 652 3.88 -5.33 -14.16
CA ILE A 652 3.40 -4.08 -14.78
C ILE A 652 4.51 -3.41 -15.56
N MET A 653 5.70 -3.29 -14.97
CA MET A 653 6.85 -2.65 -15.60
C MET A 653 7.38 -3.43 -16.81
N ALA A 654 7.39 -4.76 -16.75
CA ALA A 654 7.81 -5.60 -17.86
C ALA A 654 6.83 -5.52 -19.04
N LEU A 655 5.50 -5.61 -18.78
CA LEU A 655 4.49 -5.41 -19.82
C LEU A 655 4.55 -4.01 -20.42
N ALA A 656 4.71 -2.98 -19.59
CA ALA A 656 4.86 -1.59 -20.03
C ALA A 656 6.12 -1.42 -20.89
N SER A 657 7.23 -2.05 -20.52
CA SER A 657 8.46 -2.03 -21.32
C SER A 657 8.25 -2.66 -22.69
N ARG A 658 7.51 -3.80 -22.77
CA ARG A 658 7.11 -4.44 -24.02
C ARG A 658 6.22 -3.53 -24.87
N THR A 659 5.22 -2.90 -24.28
CA THR A 659 4.34 -1.92 -24.94
C THR A 659 5.15 -0.72 -25.44
N GLY A 660 6.09 -0.22 -24.65
CA GLY A 660 6.99 0.89 -25.04
C GLY A 660 7.81 0.57 -26.30
N ASP A 661 8.26 -0.69 -26.49
CA ASP A 661 8.93 -1.11 -27.71
C ASP A 661 7.99 -1.05 -28.93
N ARG A 662 6.71 -1.39 -28.77
CA ARG A 662 5.72 -1.32 -29.86
C ARG A 662 5.44 0.15 -30.24
N ILE A 663 5.36 1.04 -29.26
CA ILE A 663 5.21 2.47 -29.51
C ILE A 663 6.45 3.01 -30.23
N ALA A 664 7.66 2.66 -29.78
CA ALA A 664 8.91 3.07 -30.45
C ALA A 664 8.97 2.61 -31.90
N GLN A 665 8.59 1.36 -32.19
CA GLN A 665 8.48 0.85 -33.58
C GLN A 665 7.49 1.67 -34.41
N ARG A 666 6.33 2.02 -33.87
CA ARG A 666 5.34 2.85 -34.55
C ARG A 666 5.88 4.23 -34.88
N LEU A 667 6.76 4.79 -34.07
CA LEU A 667 7.42 6.07 -34.27
C LEU A 667 8.67 5.99 -35.16
N GLY A 668 8.96 4.82 -35.75
CA GLY A 668 10.12 4.60 -36.62
C GLY A 668 11.44 4.33 -35.88
N GLY A 669 11.36 4.13 -34.56
CA GLY A 669 12.48 3.73 -33.74
C GLY A 669 12.85 2.25 -33.88
N ARG A 670 14.07 1.89 -33.47
CA ARG A 670 14.50 0.49 -33.37
C ARG A 670 14.11 -0.06 -32.00
N ILE A 671 13.81 -1.36 -31.92
CA ILE A 671 13.78 -2.02 -30.60
C ILE A 671 15.20 -1.98 -30.04
N ALA A 672 15.45 -1.04 -29.16
CA ALA A 672 16.67 -1.01 -28.38
C ALA A 672 16.52 -2.04 -27.25
N MET A 673 16.91 -3.29 -27.53
CA MET A 673 17.24 -4.20 -26.43
C MET A 673 18.51 -3.63 -25.80
N PRO A 674 18.52 -3.28 -24.52
CA PRO A 674 19.74 -2.82 -23.88
C PRO A 674 20.75 -3.98 -23.88
N ASN A 675 21.73 -3.92 -24.78
CA ASN A 675 22.92 -4.76 -24.71
C ASN A 675 23.99 -4.16 -23.77
N THR A 676 23.73 -3.00 -23.23
CA THR A 676 24.54 -2.33 -22.23
C THR A 676 23.70 -2.12 -20.97
N PRO A 677 24.18 -2.50 -19.81
CA PRO A 677 23.54 -2.06 -18.57
C PRO A 677 23.41 -0.54 -18.64
N PRO A 678 22.29 0.04 -18.21
CA PRO A 678 22.20 1.49 -18.09
C PRO A 678 23.42 1.92 -17.28
N PRO A 679 24.07 3.04 -17.67
CA PRO A 679 25.22 3.51 -16.93
C PRO A 679 24.84 3.47 -15.45
N SER A 680 25.69 2.85 -14.62
CA SER A 680 25.51 2.79 -13.18
C SER A 680 25.47 4.23 -12.68
N TYR A 681 24.30 4.83 -12.73
CA TYR A 681 24.04 6.12 -12.10
C TYR A 681 24.07 5.89 -10.60
N HIS A 682 25.26 5.80 -10.04
CA HIS A 682 25.43 6.17 -8.66
C HIS A 682 24.98 7.63 -8.58
N SER A 683 23.72 7.84 -8.28
CA SER A 683 23.24 9.18 -7.97
C SER A 683 24.05 9.61 -6.76
N VAL A 684 24.97 10.54 -6.98
CA VAL A 684 25.74 11.18 -5.93
C VAL A 684 24.82 12.18 -5.20
N GLU A 685 23.69 11.71 -4.70
CA GLU A 685 23.06 12.35 -3.55
C GLU A 685 23.86 11.81 -2.35
N ALA A 686 24.72 12.66 -1.79
CA ALA A 686 25.36 12.35 -0.53
C ALA A 686 24.31 11.80 0.45
N MET A 687 24.63 10.71 1.15
CA MET A 687 23.81 10.29 2.29
C MET A 687 23.48 11.53 3.10
N PRO A 688 22.22 11.71 3.55
CA PRO A 688 21.98 12.68 4.59
C PRO A 688 22.95 12.33 5.70
N ARG A 689 23.92 13.22 5.95
CA ARG A 689 24.70 13.13 7.18
C ARG A 689 23.67 13.25 8.27
N MET A 690 23.45 12.18 9.03
CA MET A 690 22.69 12.28 10.27
C MET A 690 23.26 13.48 11.03
N PRO A 691 22.45 14.49 11.36
CA PRO A 691 22.98 15.61 12.14
C PRO A 691 23.62 15.01 13.39
N THR A 692 24.93 15.17 13.53
CA THR A 692 25.68 14.58 14.65
C THR A 692 25.17 15.06 16.01
N ALA A 693 24.51 16.20 16.06
CA ALA A 693 23.84 16.72 17.27
C ALA A 693 22.59 15.91 17.68
N ASN A 694 21.79 15.42 16.76
CA ASN A 694 20.56 14.69 17.10
C ASN A 694 20.79 13.21 17.41
N VAL A 695 21.88 12.62 16.94
CA VAL A 695 22.27 11.25 17.33
C VAL A 695 22.59 11.21 18.84
N PHE A 696 23.26 12.23 19.36
CA PHE A 696 23.56 12.30 20.79
C PHE A 696 22.35 12.65 21.68
N GLU A 697 21.33 13.36 21.15
CA GLU A 697 20.07 13.60 21.87
C GLU A 697 19.09 12.41 21.74
N MET A 698 19.15 11.64 20.65
CA MET A 698 18.36 10.43 20.48
C MET A 698 18.97 9.20 21.15
N ILE A 699 20.31 9.14 21.29
CA ILE A 699 21.02 8.07 22.00
C ILE A 699 20.51 7.90 23.44
N PRO A 700 20.20 8.93 24.25
CA PRO A 700 19.63 8.68 25.58
C PRO A 700 18.24 8.03 25.53
N GLN A 701 17.37 8.35 24.59
CA GLN A 701 16.04 7.69 24.46
C GLN A 701 16.13 6.32 23.81
N LEU A 702 16.92 6.17 22.75
CA LEU A 702 17.22 4.87 22.13
C LEU A 702 18.11 4.00 23.03
N ALA A 703 19.13 4.60 23.68
CA ALA A 703 19.95 3.90 24.65
C ALA A 703 19.20 3.63 25.95
N THR A 704 18.34 4.50 26.44
CA THR A 704 17.50 4.21 27.63
C THR A 704 16.51 3.06 27.31
N ASN A 705 15.95 3.01 26.11
CA ASN A 705 15.08 1.91 25.70
C ASN A 705 15.89 0.66 25.37
N MET A 706 17.03 0.75 24.70
CA MET A 706 17.96 -0.37 24.47
C MET A 706 18.64 -0.83 25.77
N PHE A 707 19.07 0.08 26.65
CA PHE A 707 19.64 -0.25 27.97
C PHE A 707 18.60 -0.82 28.92
N ARG A 708 17.37 -0.35 28.94
CA ARG A 708 16.28 -0.97 29.70
C ARG A 708 15.96 -2.39 29.22
N GLU A 709 16.03 -2.62 27.90
CA GLU A 709 15.81 -3.94 27.33
C GLU A 709 17.06 -4.84 27.51
N MET A 710 18.28 -4.29 27.38
CA MET A 710 19.51 -5.04 27.73
C MET A 710 19.59 -5.35 29.22
N PHE A 711 19.21 -4.43 30.12
CA PHE A 711 19.14 -4.72 31.55
C PHE A 711 18.06 -5.74 31.91
N GLY A 712 16.91 -5.73 31.21
CA GLY A 712 15.89 -6.79 31.33
C GLY A 712 16.40 -8.16 30.84
N LEU A 713 17.33 -8.19 29.90
CA LEU A 713 18.01 -9.40 29.43
C LEU A 713 19.13 -9.86 30.40
N ILE A 714 19.82 -8.93 31.05
CA ILE A 714 20.95 -9.20 31.97
C ILE A 714 20.44 -9.66 33.36
N THR A 715 19.22 -9.29 33.76
CA THR A 715 18.66 -9.71 35.06
C THR A 715 18.07 -11.11 35.04
N ASN A 716 18.05 -11.80 33.91
CA ASN A 716 17.66 -13.21 33.85
C ASN A 716 18.84 -14.11 33.42
N PRO A 717 19.46 -14.87 34.38
CA PRO A 717 20.67 -15.65 34.12
C PRO A 717 20.55 -16.70 33.01
N MET A 718 19.32 -17.18 32.72
CA MET A 718 19.07 -18.17 31.66
C MET A 718 19.23 -17.57 30.25
N ASN A 719 19.04 -16.26 30.07
CA ASN A 719 19.16 -15.62 28.78
C ASN A 719 20.63 -15.28 28.42
N MET A 720 21.50 -15.10 29.42
CA MET A 720 22.93 -14.88 29.17
C MET A 720 23.64 -16.14 28.64
N PHE A 721 23.22 -17.32 29.04
CA PHE A 721 23.81 -18.59 28.57
C PHE A 721 23.48 -18.86 27.09
N THR A 722 22.28 -18.47 26.64
CA THR A 722 21.82 -18.63 25.26
C THR A 722 22.46 -17.58 24.32
N LEU A 723 22.71 -16.37 24.80
CA LEU A 723 23.35 -15.30 24.03
C LEU A 723 24.87 -15.54 23.90
N GLY A 724 25.54 -15.98 25.00
CA GLY A 724 26.96 -16.33 25.00
C GLY A 724 27.29 -17.47 24.05
N ASN A 725 26.44 -18.51 24.00
CA ASN A 725 26.62 -19.64 23.07
C ASN A 725 26.33 -19.27 21.61
N ARG A 726 25.46 -18.30 21.34
CA ARG A 726 25.20 -17.78 19.98
C ARG A 726 26.33 -16.88 19.46
N ILE A 727 26.96 -16.10 20.32
CA ILE A 727 28.10 -15.24 19.95
C ILE A 727 29.36 -16.07 19.76
N LEU A 728 29.65 -17.06 20.62
CA LEU A 728 30.82 -17.93 20.52
C LEU A 728 30.74 -18.92 19.36
N SER A 729 29.54 -19.41 18.99
CA SER A 729 29.37 -20.26 17.82
C SER A 729 29.44 -19.48 16.49
N GLY A 730 29.22 -18.16 16.51
CA GLY A 730 29.37 -17.29 15.34
C GLY A 730 30.81 -16.93 14.98
N LEU A 731 31.76 -17.08 15.92
CA LEU A 731 33.16 -16.71 15.73
C LEU A 731 34.07 -17.87 15.31
N SER A 732 33.59 -19.10 15.30
CA SER A 732 34.44 -20.28 15.07
C SER A 732 34.12 -21.15 13.85
N ALA A 733 33.13 -20.78 13.02
CA ALA A 733 32.78 -21.58 11.85
C ALA A 733 33.09 -20.84 10.56
N GLY A 734 34.06 -21.31 9.79
CA GLY A 734 34.32 -20.90 8.42
C GLY A 734 33.07 -21.17 7.58
N GLY A 735 32.48 -20.11 7.07
CA GLY A 735 31.27 -20.20 6.26
C GLY A 735 31.51 -20.87 4.90
N GLN A 736 30.68 -21.80 4.50
CA GLN A 736 30.69 -22.36 3.14
C GLN A 736 30.06 -21.37 2.16
N ARG A 737 30.67 -21.23 1.00
CA ARG A 737 30.22 -20.35 -0.08
C ARG A 737 29.34 -21.14 -1.07
N CYS A 738 28.19 -20.60 -1.42
CA CYS A 738 27.35 -21.18 -2.45
C CYS A 738 27.95 -20.92 -3.84
N GLU A 739 28.17 -21.95 -4.63
CA GLU A 739 28.74 -21.85 -5.98
C GLU A 739 27.82 -21.13 -6.98
N ARG A 740 26.52 -21.14 -6.75
CA ARG A 740 25.55 -20.54 -7.68
C ARG A 740 25.32 -19.04 -7.46
N CYS A 741 25.29 -18.57 -6.22
CA CYS A 741 24.99 -17.16 -5.92
C CYS A 741 26.10 -16.43 -5.13
N GLY A 742 27.21 -17.11 -4.82
CA GLY A 742 28.36 -16.50 -4.17
C GLY A 742 28.20 -16.16 -2.68
N MET A 743 27.06 -16.39 -2.09
CA MET A 743 26.77 -16.06 -0.69
C MET A 743 27.47 -17.03 0.28
N THR A 744 28.01 -16.47 1.36
CA THR A 744 28.56 -17.24 2.48
C THR A 744 27.49 -17.40 3.55
N GLY A 745 27.15 -18.65 3.93
CA GLY A 745 26.18 -18.97 4.96
C GLY A 745 26.76 -19.86 6.04
N GLN A 746 26.18 -19.81 7.23
CA GLN A 746 26.52 -20.77 8.29
C GLN A 746 25.93 -22.14 7.98
N PRO A 747 26.63 -23.24 8.28
CA PRO A 747 26.07 -24.58 8.17
C PRO A 747 25.02 -24.82 9.26
N GLY A 748 23.75 -24.62 8.92
CA GLY A 748 22.62 -25.11 9.69
C GLY A 748 22.09 -26.38 9.05
N ALA A 749 21.57 -27.31 9.81
CA ALA A 749 21.14 -28.65 9.43
C ALA A 749 20.26 -28.69 8.16
N GLY A 750 20.89 -28.66 7.01
CA GLY A 750 20.27 -28.76 5.68
C GLY A 750 21.28 -28.43 4.61
N SER A 751 21.46 -29.32 3.65
CA SER A 751 22.49 -29.26 2.61
C SER A 751 22.22 -28.23 1.50
N TYR A 752 21.41 -27.18 1.73
CA TYR A 752 20.96 -26.25 0.68
C TYR A 752 21.22 -24.79 1.02
N CYS A 753 21.60 -24.00 0.01
CA CYS A 753 21.75 -22.56 0.13
C CYS A 753 20.40 -21.88 0.36
N MET A 754 20.26 -21.15 1.45
CA MET A 754 19.03 -20.46 1.83
C MET A 754 18.62 -19.31 0.90
N SER A 755 19.54 -18.82 0.05
CA SER A 755 19.30 -17.72 -0.88
C SER A 755 18.85 -18.15 -2.27
N CYS A 756 19.22 -19.36 -2.74
CA CYS A 756 18.90 -19.81 -4.09
C CYS A 756 18.43 -21.27 -4.17
N GLY A 757 18.28 -21.97 -3.04
CA GLY A 757 17.82 -23.35 -2.98
C GLY A 757 18.80 -24.40 -3.52
N HIS A 758 20.06 -24.00 -3.88
CA HIS A 758 21.03 -24.92 -4.43
C HIS A 758 21.71 -25.76 -3.34
N SER A 759 21.97 -27.03 -3.65
CA SER A 759 22.70 -27.92 -2.73
C SER A 759 24.09 -27.34 -2.43
N MET A 760 24.42 -27.23 -1.17
CA MET A 760 25.76 -26.86 -0.70
C MET A 760 26.60 -28.15 -0.58
N VAL A 761 27.54 -28.32 -1.47
CA VAL A 761 28.47 -29.46 -1.42
C VAL A 761 29.48 -29.22 -0.29
N ARG A 762 29.80 -30.29 0.43
CA ARG A 762 30.80 -30.30 1.52
C ARG A 762 32.19 -30.10 1.00
#